data_36f7fcd9c27ce4bf070a2b1b03f2244c
#
_entry.id   36f7fcd9c27ce4bf070a2b1b03f2244c
#
_cell.length_a   1.000
_cell.length_b   1.000
_cell.length_c   1.000
_cell.angle_alpha   90.00
_cell.angle_beta   90.00
_cell.angle_gamma   90.00
#
_symmetry.space_group_name_H-M   'P 1'
#
loop_
_entity.id
_entity.type
_entity.pdbx_description
1 polymer ?
#
loop_
_entity_poly.entity_id
_entity_poly.type
_entity_poly.pdbx_seq_one_letter_code
_entity_poly.pdbx_strand_id
1 'polypeptide(L)'
;MGNIRRLMVERHLALGAAIIANMEQVCSQLSASASDYLRERVSDIRDITERLLHITWPEKQPRNALVLTRPTILVAEDLTPSQFLSLDLQYLSGMILEKTGRTSHTLILARASAIPVLSGLSAEAIGRYATRPAVLDAQCGVLAISPDTSVRGYYAVAQKLADKRQQRQACDAALLACTQDNQRIDIAANIGTALEAPGAFSNGAEGIGLFRTEMLFMDRDSAPDEQEQFEAYQQVLLAADEKPVIFRTMDIGGDKNIRYLNIPQEENPFLGYRAVRIYPEFAGLFRTQLRAILRAAVFGHAQLMIPMVHSLDQILWVKSELKKAIAELKGERLRHAQDIPLGIMVEVPSVCYIIDHFCDEVDFFSIGSNDMTQYLYAVDRNNPRVSPLYNPITPSFLRMLRQIIHVAHERGKWVGICGELGGESRYLPLLLGLGLDELSMSSPRIPAVKSQLRHLDSLACQALASQACECRSAQEIEALLNQFAPEKEVRPLLALENIFVGEPLSNKEQVIQFLCGNLGVNGRTEHPFELEEDVWQREEIVTTAVGFGVAIPHTKSQWIRHSSISIARLAQPVDWQSEMGDVELVIMLTLGADEGINHVKVFSQLARKLVNKNFRQSLFAANDADSILALLEAELTF
;
A
#
# COMPACT_ATOMS: atom_id res chain seq x y z
N MET A 1 -32.92 -13.18 19.59
CA MET A 1 -33.43 -13.57 20.95
C MET A 1 -34.84 -14.16 20.88
N GLY A 2 -35.84 -13.56 20.21
CA GLY A 2 -37.21 -14.11 20.12
C GLY A 2 -37.28 -15.52 19.55
N ASN A 3 -36.57 -15.82 18.46
CA ASN A 3 -36.51 -17.17 17.85
C ASN A 3 -35.87 -18.22 18.77
N ILE A 4 -34.79 -17.86 19.47
CA ILE A 4 -34.13 -18.77 20.41
C ILE A 4 -35.11 -19.17 21.54
N ARG A 5 -35.79 -18.17 22.11
CA ARG A 5 -36.80 -18.41 23.14
C ARG A 5 -37.97 -19.27 22.61
N ARG A 6 -38.42 -19.05 21.39
CA ARG A 6 -39.44 -19.85 20.72
C ARG A 6 -38.99 -21.32 20.55
N LEU A 7 -37.77 -21.54 20.05
CA LEU A 7 -37.21 -22.88 19.89
C LEU A 7 -37.10 -23.63 21.22
N MET A 8 -36.74 -22.93 22.30
CA MET A 8 -36.69 -23.55 23.63
C MET A 8 -38.08 -23.98 24.10
N VAL A 9 -39.11 -23.15 23.91
CA VAL A 9 -40.47 -23.43 24.38
C VAL A 9 -41.18 -24.45 23.49
N GLU A 10 -41.16 -24.26 22.17
CA GLU A 10 -41.92 -25.08 21.22
C GLU A 10 -41.26 -26.44 20.92
N ARG A 11 -39.92 -26.49 20.92
CA ARG A 11 -39.16 -27.73 20.60
C ARG A 11 -38.46 -28.34 21.82
N HIS A 12 -38.70 -27.80 23.01
CA HIS A 12 -38.07 -28.26 24.27
C HIS A 12 -36.54 -28.37 24.20
N LEU A 13 -35.89 -27.45 23.47
CA LEU A 13 -34.44 -27.45 23.30
C LEU A 13 -33.76 -26.77 24.48
N ALA A 14 -32.65 -27.32 24.95
CA ALA A 14 -31.76 -26.63 25.86
C ALA A 14 -31.20 -25.35 25.18
N LEU A 15 -30.83 -24.32 25.99
CA LEU A 15 -30.40 -23.03 25.46
C LEU A 15 -29.34 -23.10 24.37
N GLY A 16 -28.29 -23.93 24.54
CA GLY A 16 -27.25 -24.05 23.49
C GLY A 16 -27.73 -24.73 22.21
N ALA A 17 -28.54 -25.77 22.35
CA ALA A 17 -29.16 -26.40 21.18
C ALA A 17 -30.07 -25.42 20.44
N ALA A 18 -30.80 -24.56 21.16
CA ALA A 18 -31.64 -23.53 20.56
C ALA A 18 -30.81 -22.41 19.88
N ILE A 19 -29.66 -22.04 20.45
CA ILE A 19 -28.72 -21.09 19.84
C ILE A 19 -28.14 -21.66 18.56
N ILE A 20 -27.67 -22.91 18.56
CA ILE A 20 -27.10 -23.60 17.39
C ILE A 20 -28.15 -23.75 16.29
N ALA A 21 -29.35 -24.22 16.63
CA ALA A 21 -30.44 -24.39 15.65
C ALA A 21 -30.88 -23.06 15.02
N ASN A 22 -30.89 -21.96 15.80
CA ASN A 22 -31.16 -20.63 15.26
C ASN A 22 -30.03 -20.15 14.32
N MET A 23 -28.77 -20.39 14.68
CA MET A 23 -27.63 -20.09 13.83
C MET A 23 -27.71 -20.83 12.49
N GLU A 24 -27.93 -22.15 12.52
CA GLU A 24 -28.04 -22.99 11.31
C GLU A 24 -29.15 -22.47 10.39
N GLN A 25 -30.28 -22.10 10.93
CA GLN A 25 -31.40 -21.52 10.19
C GLN A 25 -30.99 -20.18 9.52
N VAL A 26 -30.39 -19.28 10.25
CA VAL A 26 -29.95 -17.96 9.75
C VAL A 26 -28.84 -18.15 8.71
N CYS A 27 -27.84 -18.97 8.97
CA CYS A 27 -26.76 -19.26 8.04
C CYS A 27 -27.29 -19.88 6.73
N SER A 28 -28.24 -20.80 6.81
CA SER A 28 -28.88 -21.39 5.63
C SER A 28 -29.61 -20.35 4.79
N GLN A 29 -30.34 -19.43 5.43
CA GLN A 29 -31.04 -18.35 4.73
C GLN A 29 -30.07 -17.38 4.07
N LEU A 30 -28.99 -17.00 4.75
CA LEU A 30 -27.95 -16.12 4.20
C LEU A 30 -27.18 -16.79 3.06
N SER A 31 -26.84 -18.07 3.20
CA SER A 31 -26.14 -18.83 2.14
C SER A 31 -26.99 -19.02 0.87
N ALA A 32 -28.30 -19.09 1.00
CA ALA A 32 -29.24 -19.19 -0.12
C ALA A 32 -29.53 -17.83 -0.79
N SER A 33 -29.00 -16.74 -0.26
CA SER A 33 -29.19 -15.40 -0.83
C SER A 33 -28.44 -15.23 -2.16
N ALA A 34 -29.06 -14.51 -3.10
CA ALA A 34 -28.41 -14.10 -4.35
C ALA A 34 -27.30 -13.05 -4.13
N SER A 35 -27.27 -12.38 -2.98
CA SER A 35 -26.28 -11.35 -2.63
C SER A 35 -25.02 -11.98 -2.06
N ASP A 36 -23.87 -11.74 -2.69
CA ASP A 36 -22.54 -12.15 -2.19
C ASP A 36 -22.28 -11.55 -0.81
N TYR A 37 -22.64 -10.31 -0.59
CA TYR A 37 -22.53 -9.62 0.70
C TYR A 37 -23.25 -10.37 1.84
N LEU A 38 -24.47 -10.86 1.60
CA LEU A 38 -25.20 -11.63 2.62
C LEU A 38 -24.60 -13.02 2.85
N ARG A 39 -24.02 -13.62 1.83
CA ARG A 39 -23.29 -14.90 1.98
C ARG A 39 -22.02 -14.76 2.82
N GLU A 40 -21.33 -13.64 2.70
CA GLU A 40 -20.13 -13.35 3.49
C GLU A 40 -20.44 -13.14 4.98
N ARG A 41 -21.65 -12.67 5.32
CA ARG A 41 -22.09 -12.50 6.71
C ARG A 41 -22.31 -13.80 7.49
N VAL A 42 -22.26 -14.94 6.83
CA VAL A 42 -22.38 -16.26 7.49
C VAL A 42 -21.26 -16.46 8.53
N SER A 43 -20.04 -16.00 8.22
CA SER A 43 -18.91 -16.07 9.16
C SER A 43 -19.14 -15.21 10.41
N ASP A 44 -19.71 -14.01 10.25
CA ASP A 44 -20.01 -13.11 11.37
C ASP A 44 -21.06 -13.70 12.30
N ILE A 45 -22.10 -14.34 11.73
CA ILE A 45 -23.14 -15.01 12.52
C ILE A 45 -22.57 -16.20 13.29
N ARG A 46 -21.64 -16.94 12.71
CA ARG A 46 -20.95 -18.04 13.41
C ARG A 46 -20.11 -17.49 14.57
N ASP A 47 -19.34 -16.43 14.37
CA ASP A 47 -18.53 -15.79 15.40
C ASP A 47 -19.38 -15.32 16.57
N ILE A 48 -20.48 -14.58 16.31
CA ILE A 48 -21.42 -14.14 17.34
C ILE A 48 -21.99 -15.35 18.11
N THR A 49 -22.32 -16.43 17.38
CA THR A 49 -22.88 -17.63 18.00
C THR A 49 -21.87 -18.33 18.90
N GLU A 50 -20.63 -18.49 18.46
CA GLU A 50 -19.55 -19.06 19.27
C GLU A 50 -19.32 -18.23 20.54
N ARG A 51 -19.30 -16.89 20.43
CA ARG A 51 -19.18 -15.99 21.58
C ARG A 51 -20.35 -16.15 22.56
N LEU A 52 -21.58 -16.25 22.06
CA LEU A 52 -22.76 -16.52 22.91
C LEU A 52 -22.66 -17.87 23.62
N LEU A 53 -22.19 -18.91 22.92
CA LEU A 53 -21.99 -20.23 23.52
C LEU A 53 -20.88 -20.20 24.57
N HIS A 54 -19.80 -19.44 24.35
CA HIS A 54 -18.74 -19.26 25.35
C HIS A 54 -19.21 -18.55 26.60
N ILE A 55 -20.06 -17.51 26.47
CA ILE A 55 -20.64 -16.80 27.60
C ILE A 55 -21.58 -17.72 28.40
N THR A 56 -22.36 -18.55 27.70
CA THR A 56 -23.36 -19.43 28.34
C THR A 56 -22.76 -20.70 28.91
N TRP A 57 -21.61 -21.17 28.40
CA TRP A 57 -20.89 -22.36 28.89
C TRP A 57 -19.37 -22.17 28.94
N PRO A 58 -18.88 -21.41 29.91
CA PRO A 58 -17.43 -21.17 30.06
C PRO A 58 -16.62 -22.45 30.35
N GLU A 59 -17.26 -23.48 30.94
CA GLU A 59 -16.60 -24.76 31.26
C GLU A 59 -16.35 -25.68 30.05
N LYS A 60 -17.01 -25.44 28.92
CA LYS A 60 -16.81 -26.16 27.67
C LYS A 60 -15.87 -25.41 26.68
N GLN A 61 -15.02 -24.55 27.20
CA GLN A 61 -13.95 -24.02 26.33
C GLN A 61 -13.20 -25.20 25.70
N PRO A 62 -12.99 -25.18 24.38
CA PRO A 62 -11.95 -26.01 23.80
C PRO A 62 -10.66 -25.67 24.56
N ARG A 63 -10.06 -26.62 25.25
CA ARG A 63 -8.82 -26.47 26.05
C ARG A 63 -7.61 -26.03 25.22
N ASN A 64 -7.80 -25.71 23.96
CA ASN A 64 -6.81 -25.26 23.02
C ASN A 64 -7.15 -23.84 22.53
N ALA A 65 -7.02 -22.83 23.40
CA ALA A 65 -6.61 -21.52 22.88
C ALA A 65 -5.30 -21.78 22.13
N LEU A 66 -5.25 -21.47 20.86
CA LEU A 66 -4.05 -21.65 20.02
C LEU A 66 -2.99 -20.67 20.53
N VAL A 67 -2.11 -21.17 21.40
CA VAL A 67 -1.00 -20.36 21.94
C VAL A 67 0.19 -20.55 21.03
N LEU A 68 0.54 -19.51 20.29
CA LEU A 68 1.74 -19.47 19.49
C LEU A 68 2.95 -19.14 20.40
N THR A 69 4.01 -19.96 20.34
CA THR A 69 5.23 -19.78 21.17
C THR A 69 6.49 -19.59 20.35
N ARG A 70 6.38 -19.66 19.02
CA ARG A 70 7.47 -19.51 18.04
C ARG A 70 6.90 -18.97 16.73
N PRO A 71 7.73 -18.41 15.84
CA PRO A 71 7.29 -17.99 14.51
C PRO A 71 6.55 -19.11 13.79
N THR A 72 5.27 -18.89 13.43
CA THR A 72 4.35 -19.92 12.95
C THR A 72 3.52 -19.39 11.77
N ILE A 73 3.38 -20.23 10.74
CA ILE A 73 2.40 -20.05 9.67
C ILE A 73 1.16 -20.83 10.06
N LEU A 74 0.05 -20.11 10.30
CA LEU A 74 -1.23 -20.72 10.66
C LEU A 74 -1.96 -21.22 9.43
N VAL A 75 -2.45 -22.46 9.46
CA VAL A 75 -3.28 -23.06 8.40
C VAL A 75 -4.66 -23.37 8.95
N ALA A 76 -5.70 -22.84 8.32
CA ALA A 76 -7.08 -23.07 8.73
C ALA A 76 -8.02 -23.13 7.51
N GLU A 77 -9.20 -23.76 7.66
CA GLU A 77 -10.25 -23.66 6.66
C GLU A 77 -10.81 -22.24 6.59
N ASP A 78 -11.07 -21.66 7.74
CA ASP A 78 -11.55 -20.28 7.93
C ASP A 78 -11.08 -19.80 9.32
N LEU A 79 -11.07 -18.50 9.52
CA LEU A 79 -10.70 -17.87 10.79
C LEU A 79 -11.61 -16.68 11.06
N THR A 80 -12.27 -16.70 12.21
CA THR A 80 -13.13 -15.57 12.59
C THR A 80 -12.31 -14.38 13.09
N PRO A 81 -12.84 -13.14 13.00
CA PRO A 81 -12.18 -11.95 13.53
C PRO A 81 -11.81 -12.09 15.01
N SER A 82 -12.67 -12.67 15.83
CA SER A 82 -12.42 -12.87 17.26
C SER A 82 -11.30 -13.87 17.53
N GLN A 83 -11.24 -14.94 16.74
CA GLN A 83 -10.13 -15.91 16.80
C GLN A 83 -8.82 -15.27 16.40
N PHE A 84 -8.80 -14.48 15.31
CA PHE A 84 -7.61 -13.74 14.88
C PHE A 84 -7.10 -12.79 15.98
N LEU A 85 -7.98 -12.01 16.58
CA LEU A 85 -7.63 -11.06 17.66
C LEU A 85 -7.14 -11.75 18.95
N SER A 86 -7.45 -13.04 19.14
CA SER A 86 -6.97 -13.82 20.26
C SER A 86 -5.56 -14.40 20.08
N LEU A 87 -5.00 -14.33 18.86
CA LEU A 87 -3.65 -14.82 18.57
C LEU A 87 -2.58 -13.84 19.03
N ASP A 88 -1.45 -14.38 19.47
CA ASP A 88 -0.26 -13.55 19.67
C ASP A 88 0.41 -13.26 18.32
N LEU A 89 0.17 -12.04 17.81
CA LEU A 89 0.67 -11.61 16.51
C LEU A 89 2.20 -11.55 16.44
N GLN A 90 2.90 -11.50 17.57
CA GLN A 90 4.37 -11.55 17.62
C GLN A 90 4.92 -12.86 17.02
N TYR A 91 4.18 -13.95 17.18
CA TYR A 91 4.56 -15.26 16.67
C TYR A 91 3.81 -15.68 15.41
N LEU A 92 2.91 -14.86 14.89
CA LEU A 92 2.17 -15.14 13.67
C LEU A 92 2.93 -14.63 12.44
N SER A 93 3.68 -15.51 11.78
CA SER A 93 4.50 -15.15 10.59
C SER A 93 3.70 -15.16 9.29
N GLY A 94 2.50 -15.74 9.27
CA GLY A 94 1.63 -15.76 8.09
C GLY A 94 0.43 -16.67 8.28
N MET A 95 -0.53 -16.59 7.36
CA MET A 95 -1.74 -17.42 7.38
C MET A 95 -2.06 -18.02 6.03
N ILE A 96 -2.64 -19.22 6.05
CA ILE A 96 -3.21 -19.90 4.89
C ILE A 96 -4.66 -20.23 5.23
N LEU A 97 -5.59 -19.66 4.45
CA LEU A 97 -7.03 -19.82 4.66
C LEU A 97 -7.66 -20.46 3.42
N GLU A 98 -8.35 -21.61 3.60
CA GLU A 98 -8.95 -22.34 2.48
C GLU A 98 -10.18 -21.62 1.89
N LYS A 99 -11.07 -21.12 2.76
CA LYS A 99 -12.40 -20.60 2.41
C LYS A 99 -12.58 -19.14 2.76
N THR A 100 -11.70 -18.28 2.28
CA THR A 100 -11.78 -16.84 2.60
C THR A 100 -12.10 -16.00 1.38
N GLY A 101 -13.16 -15.17 1.45
CA GLY A 101 -13.47 -14.14 0.46
C GLY A 101 -12.52 -12.95 0.57
N ARG A 102 -12.28 -12.23 -0.55
CA ARG A 102 -11.39 -11.05 -0.60
C ARG A 102 -11.77 -9.92 0.35
N THR A 103 -13.01 -9.85 0.76
CA THR A 103 -13.63 -8.82 1.61
C THR A 103 -13.82 -9.26 3.07
N SER A 104 -13.36 -10.45 3.45
CA SER A 104 -13.46 -10.96 4.82
C SER A 104 -12.83 -10.00 5.84
N HIS A 105 -13.54 -9.74 6.95
CA HIS A 105 -13.06 -8.92 8.06
C HIS A 105 -11.72 -9.42 8.61
N THR A 106 -11.50 -10.73 8.66
CA THR A 106 -10.23 -11.33 9.08
C THR A 106 -9.08 -10.92 8.17
N LEU A 107 -9.29 -10.85 6.83
CA LEU A 107 -8.28 -10.39 5.89
C LEU A 107 -7.97 -8.90 6.06
N ILE A 108 -8.97 -8.08 6.38
CA ILE A 108 -8.77 -6.66 6.66
C ILE A 108 -7.89 -6.48 7.89
N LEU A 109 -8.17 -7.23 8.96
CA LEU A 109 -7.36 -7.22 10.19
C LEU A 109 -5.93 -7.74 9.94
N ALA A 110 -5.77 -8.81 9.17
CA ALA A 110 -4.46 -9.36 8.81
C ALA A 110 -3.62 -8.35 8.01
N ARG A 111 -4.24 -7.66 7.03
CA ARG A 111 -3.59 -6.60 6.26
C ARG A 111 -3.18 -5.41 7.14
N ALA A 112 -4.06 -4.99 8.06
CA ALA A 112 -3.77 -3.92 9.01
C ALA A 112 -2.59 -4.28 9.93
N SER A 113 -2.42 -5.57 10.24
CA SER A 113 -1.33 -6.11 11.05
C SER A 113 -0.10 -6.52 10.23
N ALA A 114 -0.07 -6.26 8.91
CA ALA A 114 0.99 -6.66 7.97
C ALA A 114 1.28 -8.18 7.96
N ILE A 115 0.30 -9.03 8.28
CA ILE A 115 0.43 -10.49 8.25
C ILE A 115 0.18 -10.99 6.81
N PRO A 116 1.13 -11.71 6.18
CA PRO A 116 0.94 -12.28 4.85
C PRO A 116 -0.11 -13.40 4.87
N VAL A 117 -1.02 -13.41 3.90
CA VAL A 117 -2.09 -14.40 3.79
C VAL A 117 -2.15 -14.98 2.38
N LEU A 118 -2.18 -16.31 2.29
CA LEU A 118 -2.57 -17.05 1.07
C LEU A 118 -3.96 -17.63 1.25
N SER A 119 -4.74 -17.67 0.17
CA SER A 119 -6.07 -18.30 0.17
C SER A 119 -6.21 -19.31 -0.97
N GLY A 120 -7.17 -20.23 -0.81
CA GLY A 120 -7.48 -21.23 -1.85
C GLY A 120 -6.63 -22.50 -1.83
N LEU A 121 -5.81 -22.68 -0.80
CA LEU A 121 -5.08 -23.93 -0.58
C LEU A 121 -5.82 -24.81 0.43
N SER A 122 -5.90 -26.14 0.18
CA SER A 122 -6.57 -27.05 1.10
C SER A 122 -5.84 -27.17 2.45
N ALA A 123 -6.51 -26.81 3.53
CA ALA A 123 -5.99 -26.90 4.88
C ALA A 123 -5.65 -28.36 5.27
N GLU A 124 -6.45 -29.33 4.83
CA GLU A 124 -6.21 -30.77 5.04
C GLU A 124 -4.93 -31.23 4.35
N ALA A 125 -4.73 -30.83 3.08
CA ALA A 125 -3.55 -31.22 2.32
C ALA A 125 -2.27 -30.67 2.95
N ILE A 126 -2.28 -29.42 3.42
CA ILE A 126 -1.13 -28.77 4.06
C ILE A 126 -0.93 -29.29 5.48
N GLY A 127 -1.99 -29.62 6.20
CA GLY A 127 -1.94 -30.18 7.56
C GLY A 127 -1.09 -31.45 7.69
N ARG A 128 -0.92 -32.22 6.60
CA ARG A 128 0.00 -33.39 6.55
C ARG A 128 1.46 -33.02 6.76
N TYR A 129 1.80 -31.75 6.54
CA TYR A 129 3.14 -31.19 6.73
C TYR A 129 3.26 -30.34 7.99
N ALA A 130 2.29 -30.42 8.89
CA ALA A 130 2.30 -29.68 10.15
C ALA A 130 3.64 -29.85 10.89
N THR A 131 4.10 -28.78 11.53
CA THR A 131 5.38 -28.72 12.25
C THR A 131 6.67 -28.69 11.40
N ARG A 132 6.58 -28.81 10.06
CA ARG A 132 7.77 -28.66 9.21
C ARG A 132 8.11 -27.18 9.01
N PRO A 133 9.41 -26.83 8.84
CA PRO A 133 9.79 -25.49 8.45
C PRO A 133 9.16 -25.14 7.09
N ALA A 134 8.66 -23.89 6.97
CA ALA A 134 8.07 -23.43 5.72
C ALA A 134 8.37 -21.95 5.49
N VAL A 135 8.34 -21.56 4.23
CA VAL A 135 8.40 -20.16 3.78
C VAL A 135 7.09 -19.83 3.07
N LEU A 136 6.50 -18.69 3.42
CA LEU A 136 5.29 -18.18 2.82
C LEU A 136 5.57 -16.86 2.12
N ASP A 137 5.39 -16.80 0.81
CA ASP A 137 5.44 -15.60 0.00
C ASP A 137 4.04 -15.29 -0.53
N ALA A 138 3.38 -14.32 0.11
CA ALA A 138 2.02 -13.92 -0.26
C ALA A 138 1.98 -13.01 -1.49
N GLN A 139 3.10 -12.41 -1.92
CA GLN A 139 3.17 -11.59 -3.13
C GLN A 139 3.21 -12.47 -4.38
N CYS A 140 4.06 -13.50 -4.35
CA CYS A 140 4.21 -14.44 -5.46
C CYS A 140 3.25 -15.62 -5.38
N GLY A 141 2.49 -15.78 -4.28
CA GLY A 141 1.58 -16.91 -4.09
C GLY A 141 2.29 -18.23 -3.85
N VAL A 142 3.44 -18.22 -3.20
CA VAL A 142 4.30 -19.40 -3.00
C VAL A 142 4.29 -19.89 -1.55
N LEU A 143 4.13 -21.19 -1.36
CA LEU A 143 4.37 -21.90 -0.12
C LEU A 143 5.46 -22.96 -0.33
N ALA A 144 6.64 -22.77 0.22
CA ALA A 144 7.70 -23.77 0.20
C ALA A 144 7.77 -24.51 1.54
N ILE A 145 7.51 -25.83 1.52
CA ILE A 145 7.53 -26.69 2.71
C ILE A 145 8.88 -27.43 2.76
N SER A 146 9.54 -27.41 3.91
CA SER A 146 10.88 -27.98 4.10
C SER A 146 11.90 -27.42 3.08
N PRO A 147 11.99 -26.08 2.92
CA PRO A 147 12.88 -25.47 1.94
C PRO A 147 14.34 -25.90 2.19
N ASP A 148 15.07 -26.17 1.12
CA ASP A 148 16.49 -26.43 1.16
C ASP A 148 17.32 -25.18 1.49
N THR A 149 18.62 -25.29 1.51
CA THR A 149 19.52 -24.18 1.88
C THR A 149 19.47 -23.06 0.85
N SER A 150 19.34 -23.37 -0.45
CA SER A 150 19.27 -22.40 -1.53
C SER A 150 17.99 -21.56 -1.44
N VAL A 151 16.83 -22.22 -1.32
CA VAL A 151 15.54 -21.56 -1.16
C VAL A 151 15.49 -20.68 0.10
N ARG A 152 16.08 -21.16 1.22
CA ARG A 152 16.18 -20.35 2.45
C ARG A 152 17.05 -19.13 2.26
N GLY A 153 18.19 -19.28 1.56
CA GLY A 153 19.08 -18.17 1.24
C GLY A 153 18.37 -17.11 0.39
N TYR A 154 17.67 -17.53 -0.65
CA TYR A 154 16.85 -16.66 -1.49
C TYR A 154 15.88 -15.80 -0.66
N TYR A 155 15.04 -16.44 0.16
CA TYR A 155 14.06 -15.72 0.95
C TYR A 155 14.66 -14.91 2.11
N ALA A 156 15.81 -15.31 2.63
CA ALA A 156 16.55 -14.50 3.61
C ALA A 156 17.03 -13.17 3.00
N VAL A 157 17.50 -13.20 1.74
CA VAL A 157 17.86 -12.00 0.98
C VAL A 157 16.63 -11.17 0.67
N ALA A 158 15.55 -11.79 0.18
CA ALA A 158 14.30 -11.10 -0.12
C ALA A 158 13.73 -10.39 1.11
N GLN A 159 13.80 -11.02 2.28
CA GLN A 159 13.37 -10.41 3.54
C GLN A 159 14.26 -9.21 3.95
N LYS A 160 15.58 -9.35 3.87
CA LYS A 160 16.49 -8.22 4.14
C LYS A 160 16.22 -7.03 3.21
N LEU A 161 15.93 -7.30 1.94
CA LEU A 161 15.52 -6.29 0.96
C LEU A 161 14.24 -5.59 1.38
N ALA A 162 13.22 -6.37 1.76
CA ALA A 162 11.94 -5.84 2.21
C ALA A 162 12.09 -5.00 3.48
N ASP A 163 12.84 -5.50 4.48
CA ASP A 163 13.11 -4.81 5.74
C ASP A 163 13.84 -3.47 5.50
N LYS A 164 14.89 -3.47 4.67
CA LYS A 164 15.61 -2.24 4.33
C LYS A 164 14.74 -1.24 3.57
N ARG A 165 13.90 -1.73 2.63
CA ARG A 165 12.92 -0.89 1.92
C ARG A 165 11.94 -0.28 2.91
N GLN A 166 11.40 -1.06 3.83
CA GLN A 166 10.47 -0.60 4.85
C GLN A 166 11.11 0.43 5.79
N GLN A 167 12.36 0.19 6.25
CA GLN A 167 13.09 1.14 7.09
C GLN A 167 13.31 2.47 6.35
N ARG A 168 13.74 2.43 5.08
CA ARG A 168 13.90 3.63 4.26
C ARG A 168 12.58 4.37 4.10
N GLN A 169 11.52 3.66 3.76
CA GLN A 169 10.17 4.23 3.63
C GLN A 169 9.69 4.87 4.93
N ALA A 170 9.95 4.26 6.08
CA ALA A 170 9.61 4.84 7.38
C ALA A 170 10.40 6.12 7.68
N CYS A 171 11.69 6.17 7.34
CA CYS A 171 12.50 7.39 7.46
C CYS A 171 11.99 8.49 6.52
N ASP A 172 11.71 8.17 5.26
CA ASP A 172 11.23 9.11 4.26
C ASP A 172 9.82 9.61 4.60
N ALA A 173 8.97 8.77 5.20
CA ALA A 173 7.62 9.13 5.62
C ALA A 173 7.60 10.27 6.67
N ALA A 174 8.60 10.36 7.52
CA ALA A 174 8.72 11.42 8.53
C ALA A 174 9.12 12.78 7.92
N LEU A 175 9.64 12.79 6.69
CA LEU A 175 10.07 14.00 6.00
C LEU A 175 8.92 14.62 5.20
N LEU A 176 9.04 15.92 4.88
CA LEU A 176 8.10 16.57 3.95
C LEU A 176 8.19 15.92 2.56
N ALA A 177 7.04 15.80 1.91
CA ALA A 177 6.95 15.23 0.58
C ALA A 177 7.44 16.24 -0.46
N CYS A 178 8.58 15.96 -1.06
CA CYS A 178 9.18 16.77 -2.13
C CYS A 178 9.94 15.88 -3.11
N THR A 179 10.05 16.35 -4.33
CA THR A 179 10.87 15.75 -5.39
C THR A 179 12.36 15.97 -5.13
N GLN A 180 13.21 15.38 -5.97
CA GLN A 180 14.66 15.56 -5.94
C GLN A 180 15.05 17.03 -6.17
N ASP A 181 14.33 17.75 -7.02
CA ASP A 181 14.49 19.17 -7.33
C ASP A 181 13.68 20.11 -6.40
N ASN A 182 13.22 19.59 -5.24
CA ASN A 182 12.52 20.29 -4.18
C ASN A 182 11.12 20.84 -4.56
N GLN A 183 10.46 20.31 -5.57
CA GLN A 183 9.04 20.63 -5.78
C GLN A 183 8.22 19.92 -4.70
N ARG A 184 7.44 20.68 -3.93
CA ARG A 184 6.54 20.14 -2.91
C ARG A 184 5.25 19.63 -3.52
N ILE A 185 4.73 18.52 -2.97
CA ILE A 185 3.40 17.99 -3.21
C ILE A 185 2.84 17.45 -1.89
N ASP A 186 1.59 17.75 -1.57
CA ASP A 186 1.00 17.30 -0.32
C ASP A 186 0.55 15.84 -0.42
N ILE A 187 1.00 15.01 0.53
CA ILE A 187 0.63 13.59 0.60
C ILE A 187 -0.34 13.41 1.77
N ALA A 188 -1.60 13.16 1.44
CA ALA A 188 -2.69 13.07 2.40
C ALA A 188 -3.25 11.64 2.52
N ALA A 189 -3.97 11.38 3.61
CA ALA A 189 -4.62 10.09 3.84
C ALA A 189 -6.11 10.12 3.51
N ASN A 190 -6.62 8.99 3.01
CA ASN A 190 -8.04 8.67 2.97
C ASN A 190 -8.41 7.87 4.23
N ILE A 191 -9.41 8.30 4.96
CA ILE A 191 -9.93 7.59 6.13
C ILE A 191 -11.45 7.39 6.04
N GLY A 192 -11.95 6.30 6.65
CA GLY A 192 -13.38 6.02 6.80
C GLY A 192 -13.89 6.28 8.22
N THR A 193 -13.01 6.20 9.22
CA THR A 193 -13.36 6.38 10.63
C THR A 193 -12.36 7.29 11.33
N ALA A 194 -12.79 7.93 12.43
CA ALA A 194 -11.91 8.77 13.25
C ALA A 194 -10.74 7.99 13.88
N LEU A 195 -10.92 6.70 14.12
CA LEU A 195 -9.89 5.83 14.70
C LEU A 195 -8.68 5.61 13.77
N GLU A 196 -8.84 5.82 12.47
CA GLU A 196 -7.76 5.67 11.49
C GLU A 196 -6.80 6.87 11.46
N ALA A 197 -7.23 8.04 11.92
CA ALA A 197 -6.45 9.28 11.83
C ALA A 197 -5.07 9.20 12.52
N PRO A 198 -4.91 8.71 13.76
CA PRO A 198 -3.60 8.60 14.39
C PRO A 198 -2.63 7.73 13.59
N GLY A 199 -3.12 6.59 13.05
CA GLY A 199 -2.34 5.70 12.20
C GLY A 199 -1.93 6.35 10.88
N ALA A 200 -2.81 7.18 10.29
CA ALA A 200 -2.51 7.92 9.08
C ALA A 200 -1.33 8.90 9.28
N PHE A 201 -1.35 9.67 10.36
CA PHE A 201 -0.28 10.62 10.68
C PHE A 201 1.03 9.91 11.08
N SER A 202 0.94 8.76 11.77
CA SER A 202 2.11 7.91 12.06
C SER A 202 2.78 7.39 10.79
N ASN A 203 2.02 7.14 9.72
CA ASN A 203 2.52 6.76 8.41
C ASN A 203 3.02 7.96 7.56
N GLY A 204 3.04 9.17 8.14
CA GLY A 204 3.59 10.36 7.49
C GLY A 204 2.61 11.15 6.64
N ALA A 205 1.30 11.01 6.85
CA ALA A 205 0.30 11.87 6.22
C ALA A 205 0.51 13.34 6.59
N GLU A 206 0.43 14.22 5.60
CA GLU A 206 0.54 15.67 5.77
C GLU A 206 -0.84 16.33 5.92
N GLY A 207 -1.91 15.54 5.75
CA GLY A 207 -3.30 15.92 5.94
C GLY A 207 -4.22 14.71 5.81
N ILE A 208 -5.51 14.94 5.99
CA ILE A 208 -6.57 14.02 5.60
C ILE A 208 -7.24 14.60 4.35
N GLY A 209 -6.89 14.08 3.18
CA GLY A 209 -7.43 14.55 1.90
C GLY A 209 -8.83 14.01 1.60
N LEU A 210 -9.25 12.95 2.32
CA LEU A 210 -10.61 12.44 2.24
C LEU A 210 -11.03 11.77 3.55
N PHE A 211 -11.92 12.40 4.30
CA PHE A 211 -12.70 11.70 5.31
C PHE A 211 -14.05 11.30 4.74
N ARG A 212 -14.26 9.98 4.59
CA ARG A 212 -15.50 9.38 4.09
C ARG A 212 -16.54 9.34 5.20
N THR A 213 -17.29 10.41 5.37
CA THR A 213 -18.23 10.57 6.49
C THR A 213 -19.45 9.63 6.42
N GLU A 214 -19.73 9.04 5.25
CA GLU A 214 -20.84 8.10 5.08
C GLU A 214 -20.76 6.88 6.01
N MET A 215 -19.56 6.50 6.44
CA MET A 215 -19.39 5.38 7.39
C MET A 215 -20.10 5.63 8.73
N LEU A 216 -20.30 6.89 9.13
CA LEU A 216 -21.06 7.25 10.32
C LEU A 216 -22.57 7.01 10.16
N PHE A 217 -23.07 6.95 8.92
CA PHE A 217 -24.48 6.80 8.59
C PHE A 217 -24.88 5.36 8.27
N MET A 218 -23.91 4.50 8.00
CA MET A 218 -24.15 3.11 7.60
C MET A 218 -24.33 2.19 8.81
N ASP A 219 -24.94 1.02 8.58
CA ASP A 219 -25.14 -0.07 9.56
C ASP A 219 -25.84 0.36 10.88
N ARG A 220 -26.83 1.28 10.76
CA ARG A 220 -27.59 1.87 11.86
C ARG A 220 -29.09 1.83 11.60
N ASP A 221 -29.87 1.95 12.66
CA ASP A 221 -31.33 2.03 12.60
C ASP A 221 -31.86 3.49 12.53
N SER A 222 -30.99 4.48 12.82
CA SER A 222 -31.29 5.92 12.76
C SER A 222 -30.07 6.72 12.37
N ALA A 223 -30.28 7.91 11.80
CA ALA A 223 -29.21 8.83 11.48
C ALA A 223 -28.43 9.25 12.74
N PRO A 224 -27.09 9.47 12.64
CA PRO A 224 -26.31 10.03 13.74
C PRO A 224 -26.80 11.46 14.04
N ASP A 225 -26.92 11.79 15.32
CA ASP A 225 -27.27 13.13 15.72
C ASP A 225 -26.09 14.13 15.55
N GLU A 226 -26.35 15.42 15.79
CA GLU A 226 -25.32 16.47 15.63
C GLU A 226 -24.15 16.26 16.60
N GLN A 227 -24.42 15.81 17.82
CA GLN A 227 -23.38 15.65 18.83
C GLN A 227 -22.46 14.49 18.52
N GLU A 228 -23.01 13.36 18.09
CA GLU A 228 -22.26 12.18 17.70
C GLU A 228 -21.35 12.47 16.50
N GLN A 229 -21.88 13.16 15.48
CA GLN A 229 -21.08 13.60 14.34
C GLN A 229 -19.99 14.59 14.76
N PHE A 230 -20.32 15.56 15.60
CA PHE A 230 -19.36 16.54 16.12
C PHE A 230 -18.18 15.86 16.83
N GLU A 231 -18.45 14.89 17.71
CA GLU A 231 -17.42 14.17 18.46
C GLU A 231 -16.47 13.41 17.52
N ALA A 232 -17.00 12.73 16.50
CA ALA A 232 -16.20 12.04 15.50
C ALA A 232 -15.31 13.01 14.68
N TYR A 233 -15.85 14.13 14.26
CA TYR A 233 -15.11 15.14 13.48
C TYR A 233 -14.06 15.86 14.33
N GLN A 234 -14.39 16.20 15.58
CA GLN A 234 -13.46 16.78 16.55
C GLN A 234 -12.28 15.84 16.81
N GLN A 235 -12.52 14.55 16.98
CA GLN A 235 -11.47 13.56 17.23
C GLN A 235 -10.44 13.55 16.08
N VAL A 236 -10.88 13.62 14.83
CA VAL A 236 -9.99 13.66 13.67
C VAL A 236 -9.18 14.96 13.65
N LEU A 237 -9.82 16.11 13.88
CA LEU A 237 -9.14 17.40 13.88
C LEU A 237 -8.10 17.51 15.01
N LEU A 238 -8.41 16.99 16.19
CA LEU A 238 -7.44 16.94 17.29
C LEU A 238 -6.26 16.00 16.99
N ALA A 239 -6.50 14.89 16.30
CA ALA A 239 -5.42 14.00 15.85
C ALA A 239 -4.58 14.62 14.71
N ALA A 240 -5.18 15.51 13.90
CA ALA A 240 -4.52 16.18 12.79
C ALA A 240 -3.59 17.31 13.25
N ASP A 241 -3.84 17.86 14.45
CA ASP A 241 -3.13 19.04 14.98
C ASP A 241 -3.26 20.22 14.01
N GLU A 242 -2.18 20.78 13.51
CA GLU A 242 -2.16 21.91 12.55
C GLU A 242 -2.38 21.48 11.07
N LYS A 243 -2.61 20.19 10.79
CA LYS A 243 -2.73 19.65 9.41
C LYS A 243 -4.16 19.76 8.89
N PRO A 244 -4.37 19.94 7.58
CA PRO A 244 -5.70 20.05 6.98
C PRO A 244 -6.47 18.72 7.02
N VAL A 245 -7.79 18.83 7.18
CA VAL A 245 -8.73 17.71 7.13
C VAL A 245 -9.89 18.06 6.19
N ILE A 246 -10.04 17.31 5.12
CA ILE A 246 -11.13 17.47 4.16
C ILE A 246 -12.28 16.52 4.53
N PHE A 247 -13.39 17.09 4.97
CA PHE A 247 -14.63 16.37 5.25
C PHE A 247 -15.48 16.27 3.98
N ARG A 248 -15.57 15.07 3.41
CA ARG A 248 -16.55 14.82 2.36
C ARG A 248 -17.94 14.71 2.98
N THR A 249 -18.89 15.52 2.54
CA THR A 249 -20.28 15.38 2.98
C THR A 249 -20.84 14.01 2.59
N MET A 250 -21.84 13.55 3.31
CA MET A 250 -22.40 12.20 3.19
C MET A 250 -22.67 11.77 1.74
N ASP A 251 -21.97 10.75 1.29
CA ASP A 251 -22.18 10.10 -0.01
C ASP A 251 -22.98 8.81 0.19
N ILE A 252 -24.28 8.99 0.48
CA ILE A 252 -25.26 7.94 0.75
C ILE A 252 -26.33 7.90 -0.34
N GLY A 253 -27.06 6.78 -0.42
CA GLY A 253 -27.99 6.48 -1.51
C GLY A 253 -27.33 5.67 -2.62
N GLY A 254 -28.03 5.37 -3.68
CA GLY A 254 -27.53 4.54 -4.78
C GLY A 254 -27.12 3.14 -4.30
N ASP A 255 -25.85 2.80 -4.44
CA ASP A 255 -25.27 1.52 -4.01
C ASP A 255 -25.12 1.39 -2.47
N LYS A 256 -25.10 2.52 -1.74
CA LYS A 256 -25.00 2.59 -0.28
C LYS A 256 -26.41 2.73 0.34
N ASN A 257 -27.12 1.64 0.42
CA ASN A 257 -28.51 1.65 0.93
C ASN A 257 -28.54 1.89 2.44
N ILE A 258 -29.26 2.93 2.86
CA ILE A 258 -29.50 3.29 4.26
C ILE A 258 -30.97 3.07 4.60
N ARG A 259 -31.24 2.04 5.41
CA ARG A 259 -32.59 1.54 5.70
C ARG A 259 -33.53 2.60 6.25
N TYR A 260 -33.06 3.48 7.13
CA TYR A 260 -33.92 4.49 7.79
C TYR A 260 -34.27 5.68 6.88
N LEU A 261 -33.63 5.84 5.71
CA LEU A 261 -33.99 6.88 4.74
C LEU A 261 -35.08 6.45 3.75
N ASN A 262 -35.42 5.16 3.71
CA ASN A 262 -36.42 4.59 2.81
C ASN A 262 -36.21 4.97 1.33
N ILE A 263 -34.98 5.11 0.88
CA ILE A 263 -34.64 5.37 -0.53
C ILE A 263 -34.98 4.11 -1.33
N PRO A 264 -35.77 4.21 -2.42
CA PRO A 264 -36.10 3.07 -3.25
C PRO A 264 -34.86 2.42 -3.87
N GLN A 265 -34.92 1.11 -4.09
CA GLN A 265 -33.89 0.42 -4.84
C GLN A 265 -33.94 0.83 -6.30
N GLU A 266 -32.80 1.15 -6.89
CA GLU A 266 -32.66 1.63 -8.26
C GLU A 266 -32.03 0.56 -9.17
N GLU A 267 -32.38 0.60 -10.47
CA GLU A 267 -31.77 -0.31 -11.47
C GLU A 267 -30.29 0.03 -11.73
N ASN A 268 -29.92 1.31 -11.64
CA ASN A 268 -28.57 1.80 -11.87
C ASN A 268 -28.08 2.63 -10.67
N PRO A 269 -27.76 2.01 -9.54
CA PRO A 269 -27.47 2.71 -8.28
C PRO A 269 -26.36 3.76 -8.37
N PHE A 270 -25.30 3.50 -9.15
CA PHE A 270 -24.19 4.45 -9.33
C PHE A 270 -24.59 5.72 -10.09
N LEU A 271 -25.58 5.63 -10.99
CA LEU A 271 -26.12 6.77 -11.74
C LEU A 271 -27.33 7.42 -11.06
N GLY A 272 -27.76 6.88 -9.94
CA GLY A 272 -29.02 7.16 -9.31
C GLY A 272 -29.02 8.29 -8.29
N TYR A 273 -29.91 8.16 -7.31
CA TYR A 273 -30.24 9.14 -6.30
C TYR A 273 -29.29 9.00 -5.09
N ARG A 274 -28.15 9.71 -5.13
CA ARG A 274 -27.10 9.65 -4.13
C ARG A 274 -26.41 11.01 -3.92
N ALA A 275 -25.73 11.14 -2.79
CA ALA A 275 -24.87 12.26 -2.45
C ALA A 275 -25.60 13.62 -2.58
N VAL A 276 -24.99 14.64 -3.21
CA VAL A 276 -25.59 15.97 -3.36
C VAL A 276 -26.99 15.97 -3.99
N ARG A 277 -27.36 14.91 -4.74
CA ARG A 277 -28.68 14.79 -5.38
C ARG A 277 -29.80 14.58 -4.37
N ILE A 278 -29.52 13.94 -3.22
CA ILE A 278 -30.52 13.67 -2.18
C ILE A 278 -30.65 14.82 -1.17
N TYR A 279 -29.68 15.73 -1.09
CA TYR A 279 -29.64 16.73 -0.02
C TYR A 279 -30.85 17.64 0.04
N PRO A 280 -31.48 18.09 -1.07
CA PRO A 280 -32.67 18.93 -0.98
C PRO A 280 -33.86 18.24 -0.29
N GLU A 281 -34.05 16.94 -0.52
CA GLU A 281 -35.11 16.15 0.14
C GLU A 281 -34.78 15.90 1.63
N PHE A 282 -33.52 15.66 1.94
CA PHE A 282 -33.03 15.43 3.31
C PHE A 282 -32.28 16.64 3.88
N ALA A 283 -32.75 17.87 3.57
CA ALA A 283 -32.09 19.11 3.96
C ALA A 283 -31.84 19.23 5.47
N GLY A 284 -32.72 18.70 6.30
CA GLY A 284 -32.52 18.66 7.76
C GLY A 284 -31.31 17.81 8.16
N LEU A 285 -31.17 16.62 7.58
CA LEU A 285 -30.05 15.73 7.82
C LEU A 285 -28.72 16.35 7.34
N PHE A 286 -28.73 16.91 6.14
CA PHE A 286 -27.56 17.58 5.58
C PHE A 286 -27.12 18.77 6.44
N ARG A 287 -28.09 19.59 6.92
CA ARG A 287 -27.80 20.73 7.79
C ARG A 287 -27.25 20.29 9.14
N THR A 288 -27.76 19.20 9.72
CA THR A 288 -27.18 18.58 10.94
C THR A 288 -25.71 18.25 10.74
N GLN A 289 -25.34 17.67 9.57
CA GLN A 289 -23.95 17.40 9.26
C GLN A 289 -23.11 18.67 9.12
N LEU A 290 -23.61 19.70 8.40
CA LEU A 290 -22.91 20.99 8.27
C LEU A 290 -22.68 21.64 9.63
N ARG A 291 -23.69 21.63 10.51
CA ARG A 291 -23.57 22.17 11.88
C ARG A 291 -22.50 21.44 12.68
N ALA A 292 -22.48 20.11 12.63
CA ALA A 292 -21.48 19.30 13.31
C ALA A 292 -20.05 19.59 12.81
N ILE A 293 -19.85 19.70 11.49
CA ILE A 293 -18.55 20.05 10.90
C ILE A 293 -18.13 21.47 11.30
N LEU A 294 -19.03 22.47 11.23
CA LEU A 294 -18.74 23.85 11.64
C LEU A 294 -18.38 23.97 13.12
N ARG A 295 -19.01 23.20 14.00
CA ARG A 295 -18.66 23.12 15.42
C ARG A 295 -17.29 22.49 15.63
N ALA A 296 -16.99 21.43 14.88
CA ALA A 296 -15.69 20.76 14.95
C ALA A 296 -14.55 21.62 14.37
N ALA A 297 -14.80 22.42 13.35
CA ALA A 297 -13.82 23.24 12.64
C ALA A 297 -13.07 24.27 13.54
N VAL A 298 -13.54 24.53 14.77
CA VAL A 298 -12.80 25.39 15.73
C VAL A 298 -11.63 24.69 16.41
N PHE A 299 -11.44 23.39 16.15
CA PHE A 299 -10.39 22.55 16.74
C PHE A 299 -9.24 22.23 15.78
N GLY A 300 -9.29 22.70 14.54
CA GLY A 300 -8.25 22.48 13.54
C GLY A 300 -8.63 23.01 12.15
N HIS A 301 -7.83 22.69 11.15
CA HIS A 301 -8.00 23.17 9.78
C HIS A 301 -8.97 22.28 8.99
N ALA A 302 -10.26 22.49 9.20
CA ALA A 302 -11.33 21.80 8.50
C ALA A 302 -11.60 22.40 7.11
N GLN A 303 -11.81 21.54 6.11
CA GLN A 303 -12.28 21.90 4.78
C GLN A 303 -13.49 21.04 4.42
N LEU A 304 -14.42 21.56 3.63
CA LEU A 304 -15.66 20.87 3.24
C LEU A 304 -15.61 20.49 1.77
N MET A 305 -15.92 19.25 1.43
CA MET A 305 -15.94 18.76 0.06
C MET A 305 -17.28 18.13 -0.30
N ILE A 306 -17.88 18.54 -1.42
CA ILE A 306 -19.17 18.07 -1.89
C ILE A 306 -19.00 17.01 -2.99
N PRO A 307 -19.51 15.78 -2.79
CA PRO A 307 -19.43 14.71 -3.79
C PRO A 307 -20.52 14.81 -4.85
N MET A 308 -20.31 14.14 -5.99
CA MET A 308 -21.29 13.94 -7.09
C MET A 308 -21.85 15.22 -7.69
N VAL A 309 -21.11 16.32 -7.62
CA VAL A 309 -21.50 17.61 -8.21
C VAL A 309 -21.46 17.53 -9.73
N HIS A 310 -22.48 18.05 -10.40
CA HIS A 310 -22.57 18.14 -11.85
C HIS A 310 -23.09 19.48 -12.38
N SER A 311 -23.61 20.36 -11.51
CA SER A 311 -24.05 21.69 -11.86
C SER A 311 -23.70 22.73 -10.79
N LEU A 312 -23.55 23.97 -11.21
CA LEU A 312 -23.26 25.09 -10.31
C LEU A 312 -24.39 25.35 -9.31
N ASP A 313 -25.64 25.15 -9.74
CA ASP A 313 -26.82 25.33 -8.88
C ASP A 313 -26.76 24.49 -7.60
N GLN A 314 -26.17 23.29 -7.68
CA GLN A 314 -25.99 22.44 -6.50
C GLN A 314 -25.06 23.11 -5.47
N ILE A 315 -23.99 23.75 -5.91
CA ILE A 315 -23.05 24.44 -5.02
C ILE A 315 -23.66 25.73 -4.46
N LEU A 316 -24.41 26.47 -5.26
CA LEU A 316 -25.13 27.65 -4.77
C LEU A 316 -26.18 27.26 -3.71
N TRP A 317 -26.87 26.12 -3.91
CA TRP A 317 -27.79 25.58 -2.91
C TRP A 317 -27.05 25.18 -1.63
N VAL A 318 -25.93 24.45 -1.72
CA VAL A 318 -25.10 24.07 -0.57
C VAL A 318 -24.62 25.30 0.20
N LYS A 319 -24.14 26.34 -0.49
CA LYS A 319 -23.76 27.61 0.15
C LYS A 319 -24.93 28.26 0.90
N SER A 320 -26.16 28.15 0.38
CA SER A 320 -27.34 28.64 1.08
C SER A 320 -27.63 27.88 2.37
N GLU A 321 -27.47 26.54 2.36
CA GLU A 321 -27.64 25.70 3.54
C GLU A 321 -26.51 25.92 4.58
N LEU A 322 -25.27 26.14 4.12
CA LEU A 322 -24.14 26.48 4.98
C LEU A 322 -24.40 27.81 5.72
N LYS A 323 -24.89 28.84 5.01
CA LYS A 323 -25.30 30.12 5.64
C LYS A 323 -26.39 29.94 6.69
N LYS A 324 -27.39 29.07 6.42
CA LYS A 324 -28.45 28.75 7.40
C LYS A 324 -27.86 28.05 8.63
N ALA A 325 -27.01 27.06 8.45
CA ALA A 325 -26.34 26.34 9.54
C ALA A 325 -25.54 27.30 10.44
N ILE A 326 -24.77 28.22 9.86
CA ILE A 326 -24.02 29.26 10.61
C ILE A 326 -24.98 30.18 11.38
N ALA A 327 -26.08 30.61 10.76
CA ALA A 327 -27.06 31.48 11.39
C ALA A 327 -27.74 30.80 12.58
N GLU A 328 -28.11 29.51 12.46
CA GLU A 328 -28.68 28.70 13.55
C GLU A 328 -27.69 28.54 14.71
N LEU A 329 -26.45 28.13 14.45
CA LEU A 329 -25.42 27.98 15.48
C LEU A 329 -25.12 29.30 16.20
N LYS A 330 -25.12 30.42 15.47
CA LYS A 330 -24.98 31.76 16.04
C LYS A 330 -26.17 32.13 16.93
N GLY A 331 -27.40 31.83 16.49
CA GLY A 331 -28.64 32.03 17.28
C GLY A 331 -28.63 31.24 18.58
N GLU A 332 -28.14 30.01 18.54
CA GLU A 332 -28.01 29.11 19.69
C GLU A 332 -26.77 29.42 20.56
N ARG A 333 -25.92 30.35 20.16
CA ARG A 333 -24.66 30.74 20.83
C ARG A 333 -23.67 29.58 20.98
N LEU A 334 -23.70 28.60 20.09
CA LEU A 334 -22.75 27.49 20.04
C LEU A 334 -21.45 27.97 19.36
N ARG A 335 -20.31 27.50 19.89
CA ARG A 335 -18.99 27.79 19.29
C ARG A 335 -18.90 27.07 17.94
N HIS A 336 -18.56 27.82 16.88
CA HIS A 336 -18.46 27.31 15.51
C HIS A 336 -17.53 28.17 14.66
N ALA A 337 -17.03 27.64 13.56
CA ALA A 337 -16.30 28.41 12.55
C ALA A 337 -17.26 29.33 11.78
N GLN A 338 -16.82 30.57 11.52
CA GLN A 338 -17.63 31.57 10.78
C GLN A 338 -17.54 31.38 9.27
N ASP A 339 -16.50 30.68 8.82
CA ASP A 339 -16.21 30.34 7.44
C ASP A 339 -15.48 29.01 7.39
N ILE A 340 -15.59 28.29 6.27
CA ILE A 340 -14.91 27.02 6.03
C ILE A 340 -14.61 26.89 4.54
N PRO A 341 -13.37 26.58 4.11
CA PRO A 341 -13.05 26.36 2.71
C PRO A 341 -13.94 25.28 2.11
N LEU A 342 -14.55 25.59 0.97
CA LEU A 342 -15.50 24.73 0.26
C LEU A 342 -14.89 24.26 -1.06
N GLY A 343 -14.77 22.94 -1.23
CA GLY A 343 -14.36 22.32 -2.48
C GLY A 343 -15.40 21.35 -3.03
N ILE A 344 -15.15 20.86 -4.22
CA ILE A 344 -15.96 19.81 -4.85
C ILE A 344 -15.10 18.60 -5.20
N MET A 345 -15.73 17.42 -5.14
CA MET A 345 -15.18 16.22 -5.73
C MET A 345 -15.51 16.23 -7.23
N VAL A 346 -14.47 16.31 -8.05
CA VAL A 346 -14.60 16.27 -9.51
C VAL A 346 -14.60 14.81 -9.94
N GLU A 347 -15.79 14.28 -10.11
CA GLU A 347 -15.99 12.85 -10.42
C GLU A 347 -17.09 12.62 -11.48
N VAL A 348 -17.88 13.65 -11.78
CA VAL A 348 -18.83 13.64 -12.91
C VAL A 348 -18.22 14.41 -14.09
N PRO A 349 -18.00 13.78 -15.26
CA PRO A 349 -17.25 14.38 -16.36
C PRO A 349 -17.80 15.70 -16.90
N SER A 350 -19.09 16.00 -16.69
CA SER A 350 -19.69 17.28 -17.11
C SER A 350 -19.02 18.50 -16.46
N VAL A 351 -18.53 18.38 -15.23
CA VAL A 351 -17.83 19.45 -14.50
C VAL A 351 -16.57 19.91 -15.23
N CYS A 352 -15.89 19.01 -15.91
CA CYS A 352 -14.64 19.31 -16.64
C CYS A 352 -14.82 20.36 -17.73
N TYR A 353 -16.01 20.47 -18.30
CA TYR A 353 -16.33 21.42 -19.37
C TYR A 353 -16.70 22.84 -18.89
N ILE A 354 -17.00 22.98 -17.60
CA ILE A 354 -17.43 24.24 -16.99
C ILE A 354 -16.69 24.51 -15.67
N ILE A 355 -15.49 23.95 -15.51
CA ILE A 355 -14.73 24.04 -14.27
C ILE A 355 -14.34 25.48 -13.93
N ASP A 356 -14.14 26.33 -14.94
CA ASP A 356 -13.89 27.75 -14.81
C ASP A 356 -15.02 28.49 -14.06
N HIS A 357 -16.28 28.10 -14.26
CA HIS A 357 -17.42 28.65 -13.51
C HIS A 357 -17.41 28.21 -12.04
N PHE A 358 -16.93 26.98 -11.75
CA PHE A 358 -16.80 26.52 -10.38
C PHE A 358 -15.66 27.23 -9.62
N CYS A 359 -14.60 27.66 -10.31
CA CYS A 359 -13.49 28.37 -9.68
C CYS A 359 -13.92 29.65 -8.95
N ASP A 360 -14.99 30.30 -9.38
CA ASP A 360 -15.52 31.51 -8.73
C ASP A 360 -16.31 31.16 -7.44
N GLU A 361 -16.72 29.91 -7.28
CA GLU A 361 -17.62 29.48 -6.22
C GLU A 361 -16.99 28.52 -5.22
N VAL A 362 -15.82 27.93 -5.52
CA VAL A 362 -15.14 26.98 -4.63
C VAL A 362 -13.68 27.33 -4.43
N ASP A 363 -13.08 26.80 -3.37
CA ASP A 363 -11.71 27.07 -2.98
C ASP A 363 -10.73 26.05 -3.53
N PHE A 364 -11.19 24.80 -3.79
CA PHE A 364 -10.35 23.71 -4.28
C PHE A 364 -11.16 22.64 -5.02
N PHE A 365 -10.41 21.77 -5.71
CA PHE A 365 -10.93 20.62 -6.40
C PHE A 365 -10.21 19.35 -5.93
N SER A 366 -10.94 18.24 -5.74
CA SER A 366 -10.36 16.93 -5.48
C SER A 366 -10.93 15.92 -6.47
N ILE A 367 -10.05 15.26 -7.24
CA ILE A 367 -10.47 14.35 -8.31
C ILE A 367 -10.82 13.00 -7.71
N GLY A 368 -12.09 12.59 -7.82
CA GLY A 368 -12.57 11.26 -7.49
C GLY A 368 -12.31 10.28 -8.63
N SER A 369 -11.05 9.83 -8.79
CA SER A 369 -10.63 9.06 -9.96
C SER A 369 -11.44 7.79 -10.20
N ASN A 370 -11.99 7.17 -9.14
CA ASN A 370 -12.75 5.93 -9.26
C ASN A 370 -14.08 6.16 -10.00
N ASP A 371 -14.90 7.08 -9.52
CA ASP A 371 -16.20 7.38 -10.13
C ASP A 371 -16.03 8.14 -11.45
N MET A 372 -15.01 9.02 -11.54
CA MET A 372 -14.64 9.69 -12.78
C MET A 372 -14.34 8.69 -13.91
N THR A 373 -13.52 7.67 -13.64
CA THR A 373 -13.21 6.61 -14.62
C THR A 373 -14.45 5.84 -15.01
N GLN A 374 -15.28 5.45 -14.04
CA GLN A 374 -16.51 4.73 -14.27
C GLN A 374 -17.46 5.50 -15.21
N TYR A 375 -17.67 6.79 -14.95
CA TYR A 375 -18.58 7.63 -15.73
C TYR A 375 -18.00 8.05 -17.08
N LEU A 376 -16.70 8.28 -17.16
CA LEU A 376 -16.04 8.65 -18.42
C LEU A 376 -16.13 7.52 -19.45
N TYR A 377 -16.00 6.27 -19.02
CA TYR A 377 -16.04 5.10 -19.89
C TYR A 377 -17.39 4.39 -19.90
N ALA A 378 -18.37 4.83 -19.09
CA ALA A 378 -19.65 4.15 -18.89
C ALA A 378 -19.46 2.65 -18.54
N VAL A 379 -18.50 2.36 -17.67
CA VAL A 379 -18.13 1.00 -17.23
C VAL A 379 -18.42 0.84 -15.76
N ASP A 380 -19.27 -0.11 -15.40
CA ASP A 380 -19.52 -0.50 -14.02
C ASP A 380 -18.32 -1.35 -13.49
N ARG A 381 -17.53 -0.77 -12.57
CA ARG A 381 -16.36 -1.42 -11.97
C ARG A 381 -16.70 -2.67 -11.14
N ASN A 382 -17.96 -2.80 -10.68
CA ASN A 382 -18.43 -3.94 -9.91
C ASN A 382 -18.96 -5.08 -10.79
N ASN A 383 -19.16 -4.85 -12.09
CA ASN A 383 -19.59 -5.88 -13.02
C ASN A 383 -18.36 -6.64 -13.58
N PRO A 384 -18.15 -7.92 -13.19
CA PRO A 384 -16.95 -8.67 -13.57
C PRO A 384 -16.76 -8.86 -15.08
N ARG A 385 -17.82 -8.70 -15.88
CA ARG A 385 -17.73 -8.83 -17.35
C ARG A 385 -17.16 -7.61 -18.03
N VAL A 386 -17.38 -6.42 -17.47
CA VAL A 386 -16.93 -5.15 -18.05
C VAL A 386 -15.83 -4.47 -17.24
N SER A 387 -15.63 -4.86 -15.98
CA SER A 387 -14.54 -4.31 -15.14
C SER A 387 -13.13 -4.40 -15.76
N PRO A 388 -12.79 -5.34 -16.65
CA PRO A 388 -11.52 -5.30 -17.39
C PRO A 388 -11.35 -4.09 -18.30
N LEU A 389 -12.45 -3.40 -18.67
CA LEU A 389 -12.43 -2.16 -19.45
C LEU A 389 -12.21 -0.91 -18.58
N TYR A 390 -12.28 -1.06 -17.26
CA TYR A 390 -12.04 0.01 -16.31
C TYR A 390 -10.53 0.25 -16.18
N ASN A 391 -10.05 1.28 -16.87
CA ASN A 391 -8.64 1.67 -16.84
C ASN A 391 -8.51 3.20 -16.72
N PRO A 392 -8.01 3.74 -15.60
CA PRO A 392 -7.79 5.17 -15.43
C PRO A 392 -6.58 5.69 -16.20
N ILE A 393 -5.68 4.82 -16.70
CA ILE A 393 -4.47 5.22 -17.44
C ILE A 393 -4.74 5.13 -18.94
N THR A 394 -5.40 6.14 -19.46
CA THR A 394 -5.71 6.28 -20.87
C THR A 394 -5.49 7.73 -21.33
N PRO A 395 -5.26 7.98 -22.63
CA PRO A 395 -5.07 9.33 -23.13
C PRO A 395 -6.24 10.28 -22.84
N SER A 396 -7.48 9.76 -22.90
CA SER A 396 -8.68 10.57 -22.63
C SER A 396 -8.74 11.02 -21.15
N PHE A 397 -8.43 10.13 -20.20
CA PHE A 397 -8.42 10.46 -18.80
C PHE A 397 -7.30 11.45 -18.47
N LEU A 398 -6.08 11.21 -18.95
CA LEU A 398 -4.94 12.10 -18.69
C LEU A 398 -5.15 13.50 -19.29
N ARG A 399 -5.71 13.61 -20.49
CA ARG A 399 -6.06 14.91 -21.09
C ARG A 399 -7.12 15.65 -20.29
N MET A 400 -8.10 14.93 -19.79
CA MET A 400 -9.13 15.51 -18.92
C MET A 400 -8.52 16.02 -17.61
N LEU A 401 -7.66 15.24 -16.94
CA LEU A 401 -6.93 15.69 -15.76
C LEU A 401 -6.11 16.95 -16.04
N ARG A 402 -5.32 16.95 -17.13
CA ARG A 402 -4.51 18.09 -17.55
C ARG A 402 -5.35 19.36 -17.71
N GLN A 403 -6.52 19.25 -18.34
CA GLN A 403 -7.42 20.39 -18.53
C GLN A 403 -7.98 20.92 -17.20
N ILE A 404 -8.42 20.02 -16.30
CA ILE A 404 -8.94 20.40 -14.98
C ILE A 404 -7.88 21.16 -14.19
N ILE A 405 -6.68 20.60 -14.09
CA ILE A 405 -5.56 21.16 -13.34
C ILE A 405 -5.16 22.54 -13.92
N HIS A 406 -5.01 22.59 -15.23
CA HIS A 406 -4.62 23.84 -15.91
C HIS A 406 -5.61 24.98 -15.66
N VAL A 407 -6.92 24.76 -15.87
CA VAL A 407 -7.94 25.80 -15.67
C VAL A 407 -8.05 26.21 -14.20
N ALA A 408 -7.96 25.24 -13.26
CA ALA A 408 -7.99 25.54 -11.84
C ALA A 408 -6.79 26.40 -11.42
N HIS A 409 -5.58 26.04 -11.87
CA HIS A 409 -4.36 26.80 -11.56
C HIS A 409 -4.36 28.21 -12.16
N GLU A 410 -4.89 28.39 -13.39
CA GLU A 410 -5.06 29.75 -13.97
C GLU A 410 -5.95 30.65 -13.11
N ARG A 411 -6.85 30.05 -12.32
CA ARG A 411 -7.75 30.76 -11.38
C ARG A 411 -7.27 30.72 -9.92
N GLY A 412 -6.02 30.25 -9.67
CA GLY A 412 -5.41 30.20 -8.35
C GLY A 412 -6.05 29.17 -7.41
N LYS A 413 -6.65 28.11 -7.95
CA LYS A 413 -7.24 27.01 -7.18
C LYS A 413 -6.34 25.78 -7.24
N TRP A 414 -6.15 25.12 -6.10
CA TRP A 414 -5.37 23.89 -6.05
C TRP A 414 -6.23 22.66 -6.40
N VAL A 415 -5.58 21.62 -6.89
CA VAL A 415 -6.22 20.37 -7.34
C VAL A 415 -5.54 19.16 -6.72
N GLY A 416 -6.31 18.40 -5.94
CA GLY A 416 -5.89 17.10 -5.41
C GLY A 416 -6.53 15.92 -6.14
N ILE A 417 -6.08 14.71 -5.80
CA ILE A 417 -6.72 13.46 -6.21
C ILE A 417 -6.92 12.56 -4.99
N CYS A 418 -8.13 12.02 -4.80
CA CYS A 418 -8.48 11.20 -3.65
C CYS A 418 -8.97 9.78 -3.99
N GLY A 419 -8.92 9.39 -5.24
CA GLY A 419 -9.19 8.03 -5.68
C GLY A 419 -8.00 7.08 -5.45
N GLU A 420 -8.19 5.80 -5.70
CA GLU A 420 -7.15 4.78 -5.53
C GLU A 420 -5.89 5.04 -6.37
N LEU A 421 -6.07 5.70 -7.53
CA LEU A 421 -4.97 6.07 -8.44
C LEU A 421 -3.89 6.92 -7.74
N GLY A 422 -4.27 7.79 -6.81
CA GLY A 422 -3.33 8.64 -6.05
C GLY A 422 -2.28 7.86 -5.25
N GLY A 423 -2.60 6.63 -4.84
CA GLY A 423 -1.71 5.73 -4.10
C GLY A 423 -0.95 4.71 -4.95
N GLU A 424 -1.11 4.72 -6.28
CA GLU A 424 -0.43 3.79 -7.17
C GLU A 424 0.96 4.31 -7.56
N SER A 425 1.98 3.81 -6.88
CA SER A 425 3.38 4.24 -7.07
C SER A 425 3.83 4.24 -8.53
N ARG A 426 3.36 3.28 -9.33
CA ARG A 426 3.70 3.20 -10.76
C ARG A 426 3.31 4.44 -11.56
N TYR A 427 2.19 5.08 -11.19
CA TYR A 427 1.66 6.24 -11.92
C TYR A 427 2.03 7.58 -11.29
N LEU A 428 2.75 7.55 -10.17
CA LEU A 428 3.21 8.75 -9.48
C LEU A 428 3.94 9.76 -10.40
N PRO A 429 4.85 9.34 -11.32
CA PRO A 429 5.49 10.28 -12.23
C PRO A 429 4.51 11.02 -13.16
N LEU A 430 3.45 10.33 -13.62
CA LEU A 430 2.41 10.96 -14.45
C LEU A 430 1.59 11.96 -13.66
N LEU A 431 1.16 11.59 -12.44
CA LEU A 431 0.34 12.44 -11.58
C LEU A 431 1.09 13.71 -11.17
N LEU A 432 2.37 13.56 -10.80
CA LEU A 432 3.26 14.68 -10.53
C LEU A 432 3.46 15.57 -11.76
N GLY A 433 3.73 14.95 -12.91
CA GLY A 433 3.97 15.68 -14.16
C GLY A 433 2.74 16.39 -14.71
N LEU A 434 1.53 15.96 -14.36
CA LEU A 434 0.28 16.67 -14.67
C LEU A 434 0.09 17.92 -13.80
N GLY A 435 0.80 18.04 -12.66
CA GLY A 435 0.77 19.21 -11.80
C GLY A 435 -0.25 19.14 -10.67
N LEU A 436 -0.59 17.93 -10.17
CA LEU A 436 -1.44 17.80 -8.97
C LEU A 436 -0.73 18.39 -7.74
N ASP A 437 -1.49 19.08 -6.89
CA ASP A 437 -1.01 19.71 -5.66
C ASP A 437 -1.08 18.74 -4.46
N GLU A 438 -2.06 17.82 -4.46
CA GLU A 438 -2.26 16.83 -3.40
C GLU A 438 -2.50 15.43 -3.97
N LEU A 439 -1.88 14.43 -3.37
CA LEU A 439 -2.18 13.02 -3.58
C LEU A 439 -2.71 12.39 -2.30
N SER A 440 -3.98 12.02 -2.28
CA SER A 440 -4.61 11.40 -1.13
C SER A 440 -4.88 9.91 -1.37
N MET A 441 -4.48 9.08 -0.42
CA MET A 441 -4.45 7.62 -0.56
C MET A 441 -4.73 6.88 0.75
N SER A 442 -4.87 5.57 0.69
CA SER A 442 -4.91 4.74 1.91
C SER A 442 -3.59 4.86 2.68
N SER A 443 -3.67 5.05 3.99
CA SER A 443 -2.54 5.33 4.89
C SER A 443 -1.32 4.39 4.72
N PRO A 444 -1.45 3.07 4.54
CA PRO A 444 -0.30 2.18 4.36
C PRO A 444 0.53 2.43 3.08
N ARG A 445 -0.01 3.15 2.09
CA ARG A 445 0.70 3.47 0.85
C ARG A 445 1.60 4.71 0.96
N ILE A 446 1.34 5.57 1.93
CA ILE A 446 2.03 6.86 2.09
C ILE A 446 3.56 6.72 2.19
N PRO A 447 4.12 5.83 3.02
CA PRO A 447 5.58 5.69 3.12
C PRO A 447 6.25 5.34 1.79
N ALA A 448 5.64 4.45 1.01
CA ALA A 448 6.18 4.03 -0.29
C ALA A 448 6.13 5.17 -1.32
N VAL A 449 5.02 5.91 -1.38
CA VAL A 449 4.85 7.04 -2.30
C VAL A 449 5.80 8.18 -1.95
N LYS A 450 5.93 8.54 -0.67
CA LYS A 450 6.88 9.59 -0.24
C LYS A 450 8.33 9.21 -0.53
N SER A 451 8.70 7.96 -0.30
CA SER A 451 10.05 7.47 -0.61
C SER A 451 10.33 7.52 -2.11
N GLN A 452 9.37 7.14 -2.96
CA GLN A 452 9.55 7.20 -4.41
C GLN A 452 9.61 8.64 -4.91
N LEU A 453 8.74 9.53 -4.39
CA LEU A 453 8.67 10.95 -4.77
C LEU A 453 10.04 11.63 -4.68
N ARG A 454 10.81 11.34 -3.64
CA ARG A 454 12.15 11.91 -3.39
C ARG A 454 13.18 11.55 -4.45
N HIS A 455 12.88 10.60 -5.32
CA HIS A 455 13.76 10.14 -6.41
C HIS A 455 13.29 10.61 -7.78
N LEU A 456 12.19 11.36 -7.83
CA LEU A 456 11.65 11.90 -9.07
C LEU A 456 12.11 13.34 -9.30
N ASP A 457 12.45 13.65 -10.54
CA ASP A 457 12.67 15.01 -11.03
C ASP A 457 11.36 15.55 -11.62
N SER A 458 10.94 16.73 -11.20
CA SER A 458 9.65 17.28 -11.61
C SER A 458 9.59 17.61 -13.10
N LEU A 459 10.68 18.10 -13.69
CA LEU A 459 10.74 18.43 -15.12
C LEU A 459 10.68 17.17 -15.99
N ALA A 460 11.37 16.12 -15.57
CA ALA A 460 11.29 14.82 -16.25
C ALA A 460 9.86 14.24 -16.18
N CYS A 461 9.18 14.37 -15.04
CA CYS A 461 7.79 13.97 -14.89
C CYS A 461 6.84 14.80 -15.78
N GLN A 462 7.04 16.12 -15.89
CA GLN A 462 6.26 16.98 -16.78
C GLN A 462 6.43 16.60 -18.25
N ALA A 463 7.65 16.29 -18.67
CA ALA A 463 7.93 15.82 -20.02
C ALA A 463 7.23 14.48 -20.31
N LEU A 464 7.28 13.53 -19.35
CA LEU A 464 6.58 12.25 -19.42
C LEU A 464 5.06 12.44 -19.56
N ALA A 465 4.45 13.25 -18.68
CA ALA A 465 3.02 13.50 -18.68
C ALA A 465 2.55 14.17 -19.97
N SER A 466 3.34 15.10 -20.51
CA SER A 466 3.08 15.74 -21.80
C SER A 466 3.06 14.72 -22.94
N GLN A 467 4.05 13.83 -23.00
CA GLN A 467 4.12 12.76 -24.00
C GLN A 467 2.95 11.76 -23.82
N ALA A 468 2.64 11.37 -22.59
CA ALA A 468 1.55 10.46 -22.28
C ALA A 468 0.18 11.00 -22.73
N CYS A 469 -0.04 12.31 -22.63
CA CYS A 469 -1.25 12.96 -23.14
C CYS A 469 -1.37 12.93 -24.68
N GLU A 470 -0.27 12.78 -25.41
CA GLU A 470 -0.25 12.71 -26.87
C GLU A 470 -0.30 11.25 -27.40
N CYS A 471 -0.18 10.25 -26.52
CA CYS A 471 -0.37 8.85 -26.85
C CYS A 471 -1.76 8.57 -27.42
N ARG A 472 -1.86 7.48 -28.21
CA ARG A 472 -3.10 7.03 -28.85
C ARG A 472 -3.79 5.91 -28.08
N SER A 473 -3.05 5.21 -27.21
CA SER A 473 -3.55 4.05 -26.47
C SER A 473 -2.94 3.98 -25.05
N ALA A 474 -3.61 3.22 -24.18
CA ALA A 474 -3.06 2.90 -22.87
C ALA A 474 -1.75 2.10 -22.94
N GLN A 475 -1.61 1.24 -23.95
CA GLN A 475 -0.39 0.46 -24.16
C GLN A 475 0.84 1.34 -24.47
N GLU A 476 0.66 2.41 -25.27
CA GLU A 476 1.73 3.37 -25.53
C GLU A 476 2.13 4.11 -24.23
N ILE A 477 1.16 4.48 -23.37
CA ILE A 477 1.45 5.10 -22.07
C ILE A 477 2.23 4.13 -21.17
N GLU A 478 1.83 2.86 -21.12
CA GLU A 478 2.54 1.83 -20.36
C GLU A 478 3.97 1.62 -20.88
N ALA A 479 4.18 1.68 -22.19
CA ALA A 479 5.51 1.61 -22.79
C ALA A 479 6.39 2.81 -22.39
N LEU A 480 5.82 4.03 -22.37
CA LEU A 480 6.52 5.23 -21.88
C LEU A 480 6.89 5.11 -20.39
N LEU A 481 5.97 4.64 -19.57
CA LEU A 481 6.23 4.43 -18.13
C LEU A 481 7.34 3.40 -17.88
N ASN A 482 7.39 2.33 -18.68
CA ASN A 482 8.43 1.31 -18.57
C ASN A 482 9.82 1.84 -19.00
N GLN A 483 9.85 2.84 -19.89
CA GLN A 483 11.08 3.51 -20.33
C GLN A 483 11.50 4.65 -19.37
N PHE A 484 10.57 5.16 -18.60
CA PHE A 484 10.83 6.24 -17.65
C PHE A 484 11.65 5.69 -16.47
N ALA A 485 12.95 5.95 -16.52
CA ALA A 485 13.85 5.69 -15.41
C ALA A 485 14.18 7.04 -14.73
N PRO A 486 14.05 7.18 -13.41
CA PRO A 486 14.59 8.35 -12.71
C PRO A 486 16.10 8.45 -12.99
N GLU A 487 16.65 9.67 -13.02
CA GLU A 487 18.08 9.86 -13.28
C GLU A 487 18.95 8.96 -12.40
N LYS A 488 19.98 8.36 -13.03
CA LYS A 488 20.90 7.45 -12.33
C LYS A 488 21.69 8.23 -11.29
N GLU A 489 21.45 7.95 -10.02
CA GLU A 489 22.33 8.37 -8.95
C GLU A 489 23.75 7.82 -9.23
N VAL A 490 24.73 8.69 -9.36
CA VAL A 490 26.13 8.26 -9.58
C VAL A 490 26.67 7.70 -8.27
N ARG A 491 26.86 6.38 -8.20
CA ARG A 491 27.45 5.71 -7.05
C ARG A 491 28.85 5.25 -7.34
N PRO A 492 29.80 5.38 -6.38
CA PRO A 492 31.15 4.92 -6.59
C PRO A 492 31.18 3.41 -6.83
N LEU A 493 32.07 2.97 -7.73
CA LEU A 493 32.23 1.55 -8.07
C LEU A 493 32.64 0.72 -6.85
N LEU A 494 33.50 1.26 -5.98
CA LEU A 494 33.93 0.70 -4.72
C LEU A 494 33.27 1.48 -3.58
N ALA A 495 32.59 0.80 -2.68
CA ALA A 495 31.88 1.43 -1.56
C ALA A 495 31.93 0.52 -0.33
N LEU A 496 32.00 1.14 0.85
CA LEU A 496 32.11 0.45 2.14
C LEU A 496 30.97 -0.54 2.36
N GLU A 497 29.76 -0.20 1.90
CA GLU A 497 28.55 -1.02 2.00
C GLU A 497 28.62 -2.37 1.27
N ASN A 498 29.61 -2.55 0.39
CA ASN A 498 29.84 -3.77 -0.39
C ASN A 498 31.08 -4.55 0.08
N ILE A 499 31.65 -4.24 1.26
CA ILE A 499 32.83 -4.89 1.81
C ILE A 499 32.47 -5.62 3.11
N PHE A 500 32.71 -6.91 3.14
CA PHE A 500 32.36 -7.81 4.25
C PHE A 500 33.59 -8.52 4.77
N VAL A 501 33.72 -8.61 6.09
CA VAL A 501 34.88 -9.22 6.76
C VAL A 501 34.40 -10.21 7.80
N GLY A 502 34.91 -11.45 7.71
CA GLY A 502 34.58 -12.49 8.68
C GLY A 502 33.22 -13.14 8.52
N GLU A 503 32.65 -13.11 7.30
CA GLU A 503 31.33 -13.70 7.01
C GLU A 503 31.37 -15.24 7.14
N PRO A 504 30.41 -15.85 7.87
CA PRO A 504 30.39 -17.30 8.12
C PRO A 504 29.73 -18.06 6.97
N LEU A 505 30.21 -17.85 5.73
CA LEU A 505 29.71 -18.50 4.53
C LEU A 505 30.51 -19.80 4.30
N SER A 506 29.81 -20.89 4.00
CA SER A 506 30.39 -22.25 4.04
C SER A 506 30.58 -22.91 2.67
N ASN A 507 30.05 -22.34 1.61
CA ASN A 507 30.21 -22.83 0.24
C ASN A 507 30.14 -21.70 -0.79
N LYS A 508 30.55 -21.98 -2.02
CA LYS A 508 30.58 -21.07 -3.15
C LYS A 508 29.20 -20.46 -3.45
N GLU A 509 28.15 -21.27 -3.38
CA GLU A 509 26.77 -20.83 -3.63
C GLU A 509 26.33 -19.74 -2.65
N GLN A 510 26.55 -19.96 -1.37
CA GLN A 510 26.22 -18.98 -0.34
C GLN A 510 26.98 -17.66 -0.52
N VAL A 511 28.25 -17.71 -0.97
CA VAL A 511 29.04 -16.51 -1.20
C VAL A 511 28.50 -15.69 -2.36
N ILE A 512 28.22 -16.31 -3.51
CA ILE A 512 27.68 -15.64 -4.69
C ILE A 512 26.30 -15.07 -4.38
N GLN A 513 25.41 -15.88 -3.78
CA GLN A 513 24.07 -15.46 -3.38
C GLN A 513 24.10 -14.28 -2.39
N PHE A 514 24.99 -14.32 -1.40
CA PHE A 514 25.15 -13.25 -0.42
C PHE A 514 25.59 -11.93 -1.08
N LEU A 515 26.59 -11.97 -1.97
CA LEU A 515 27.12 -10.78 -2.63
C LEU A 515 26.09 -10.18 -3.60
N CYS A 516 25.42 -10.99 -4.42
CA CYS A 516 24.34 -10.54 -5.31
C CYS A 516 23.17 -9.97 -4.52
N GLY A 517 22.75 -10.65 -3.46
CA GLY A 517 21.69 -10.19 -2.58
C GLY A 517 22.01 -8.85 -1.92
N ASN A 518 23.28 -8.66 -1.48
CA ASN A 518 23.69 -7.38 -0.91
C ASN A 518 23.62 -6.21 -1.91
N LEU A 519 23.95 -6.45 -3.19
CA LEU A 519 23.79 -5.43 -4.22
C LEU A 519 22.31 -5.01 -4.38
N GLY A 520 21.39 -5.95 -4.26
CA GLY A 520 19.97 -5.66 -4.17
C GLY A 520 19.64 -4.84 -2.93
N VAL A 521 20.09 -5.27 -1.74
CA VAL A 521 19.88 -4.54 -0.47
C VAL A 521 20.40 -3.10 -0.54
N ASN A 522 21.49 -2.85 -1.25
CA ASN A 522 22.08 -1.52 -1.42
C ASN A 522 21.53 -0.74 -2.62
N GLY A 523 20.50 -1.28 -3.32
CA GLY A 523 19.84 -0.61 -4.45
C GLY A 523 20.72 -0.45 -5.68
N ARG A 524 21.74 -1.32 -5.84
CA ARG A 524 22.62 -1.37 -7.01
C ARG A 524 22.05 -2.25 -8.12
N THR A 525 21.09 -3.10 -7.79
CA THR A 525 20.21 -3.83 -8.69
C THR A 525 18.81 -3.91 -8.08
N GLU A 526 17.80 -3.99 -8.92
CA GLU A 526 16.42 -4.30 -8.50
C GLU A 526 16.11 -5.79 -8.68
N HIS A 527 17.02 -6.53 -9.34
CA HIS A 527 16.87 -7.92 -9.76
C HIS A 527 18.07 -8.76 -9.27
N PRO A 528 18.24 -8.94 -7.94
CA PRO A 528 19.41 -9.63 -7.40
C PRO A 528 19.48 -11.10 -7.77
N PHE A 529 18.36 -11.74 -8.06
CA PHE A 529 18.28 -13.16 -8.38
C PHE A 529 18.63 -13.43 -9.84
N GLU A 530 18.14 -12.60 -10.76
CA GLU A 530 18.50 -12.66 -12.18
C GLU A 530 19.99 -12.28 -12.36
N LEU A 531 20.49 -11.37 -11.54
CA LEU A 531 21.92 -11.06 -11.49
C LEU A 531 22.74 -12.27 -11.02
N GLU A 532 22.28 -12.99 -10.00
CA GLU A 532 22.91 -14.22 -9.51
C GLU A 532 23.02 -15.25 -10.63
N GLU A 533 21.94 -15.45 -11.43
CA GLU A 533 21.94 -16.34 -12.59
C GLU A 533 23.02 -15.94 -13.62
N ASP A 534 23.15 -14.64 -13.92
CA ASP A 534 24.19 -14.14 -14.84
C ASP A 534 25.61 -14.39 -14.31
N VAL A 535 25.82 -14.29 -12.99
CA VAL A 535 27.11 -14.62 -12.35
C VAL A 535 27.39 -16.12 -12.47
N TRP A 536 26.38 -16.97 -12.24
CA TRP A 536 26.53 -18.42 -12.39
C TRP A 536 26.81 -18.83 -13.82
N GLN A 537 26.11 -18.30 -14.80
CA GLN A 537 26.37 -18.56 -16.22
C GLN A 537 27.83 -18.27 -16.59
N ARG A 538 28.40 -17.20 -16.03
CA ARG A 538 29.81 -16.86 -16.25
C ARG A 538 30.76 -17.83 -15.52
N GLU A 539 30.41 -18.22 -14.29
CA GLU A 539 31.21 -19.13 -13.48
C GLU A 539 31.26 -20.57 -14.04
N GLU A 540 30.18 -21.03 -14.67
CA GLU A 540 30.10 -22.34 -15.32
C GLU A 540 30.97 -22.46 -16.57
N ILE A 541 31.22 -21.36 -17.28
CA ILE A 541 32.09 -21.38 -18.47
C ILE A 541 33.54 -21.68 -18.07
N VAL A 542 34.06 -20.97 -17.09
CA VAL A 542 35.41 -21.15 -16.50
C VAL A 542 35.38 -20.64 -15.09
N THR A 543 35.88 -21.44 -14.15
CA THR A 543 36.00 -21.03 -12.73
C THR A 543 36.70 -19.69 -12.57
N THR A 544 36.18 -18.85 -11.70
CA THR A 544 36.74 -17.53 -11.41
C THR A 544 37.80 -17.56 -10.28
N ALA A 545 38.13 -18.72 -9.72
CA ALA A 545 39.26 -18.85 -8.82
C ALA A 545 40.59 -18.56 -9.55
N VAL A 546 41.36 -17.64 -9.01
CA VAL A 546 42.64 -17.20 -9.60
C VAL A 546 43.86 -17.74 -8.86
N GLY A 547 43.62 -18.63 -7.90
CA GLY A 547 44.63 -19.14 -6.99
C GLY A 547 44.93 -18.17 -5.82
N PHE A 548 45.92 -18.57 -4.98
CA PHE A 548 46.35 -17.78 -3.83
C PHE A 548 45.26 -17.46 -2.81
N GLY A 549 44.19 -18.27 -2.72
CA GLY A 549 43.05 -18.05 -1.84
C GLY A 549 42.07 -16.99 -2.32
N VAL A 550 42.09 -16.63 -3.62
CA VAL A 550 41.26 -15.55 -4.19
C VAL A 550 40.38 -16.04 -5.34
N ALA A 551 39.13 -15.62 -5.36
CA ALA A 551 38.23 -15.73 -6.51
C ALA A 551 37.74 -14.35 -6.96
N ILE A 552 37.48 -14.20 -8.29
CA ILE A 552 37.01 -12.97 -8.88
C ILE A 552 35.78 -13.28 -9.76
N PRO A 553 34.61 -13.60 -9.17
CA PRO A 553 33.37 -13.71 -9.94
C PRO A 553 33.07 -12.39 -10.65
N HIS A 554 32.63 -12.44 -11.90
CA HIS A 554 32.37 -11.22 -12.63
C HIS A 554 31.32 -11.44 -13.72
N THR A 555 30.47 -10.43 -13.92
CA THR A 555 29.49 -10.43 -14.99
C THR A 555 29.21 -9.02 -15.50
N LYS A 556 28.74 -8.93 -16.76
CA LYS A 556 28.13 -7.75 -17.32
C LYS A 556 26.65 -8.07 -17.54
N SER A 557 25.77 -7.33 -16.86
CA SER A 557 24.35 -7.68 -16.77
C SER A 557 23.46 -6.45 -17.00
N GLN A 558 22.33 -6.64 -17.70
CA GLN A 558 21.29 -5.64 -17.83
C GLN A 558 20.56 -5.35 -16.50
N TRP A 559 20.66 -6.27 -15.55
CA TRP A 559 20.03 -6.17 -14.24
C TRP A 559 20.81 -5.27 -13.26
N ILE A 560 21.99 -4.79 -13.64
CA ILE A 560 22.79 -3.86 -12.84
C ILE A 560 22.41 -2.42 -13.17
N ARG A 561 21.97 -1.72 -12.13
CA ARG A 561 21.67 -0.27 -12.17
C ARG A 561 22.95 0.57 -11.93
N HIS A 562 23.79 0.12 -11.00
CA HIS A 562 25.07 0.77 -10.66
C HIS A 562 26.17 -0.28 -10.59
N SER A 563 27.16 -0.16 -11.45
CA SER A 563 28.35 -1.04 -11.44
C SER A 563 29.01 -1.06 -10.07
N SER A 564 29.54 -2.22 -9.66
CA SER A 564 30.02 -2.42 -8.30
C SER A 564 31.16 -3.41 -8.20
N ILE A 565 32.05 -3.18 -7.23
CA ILE A 565 32.99 -4.15 -6.70
C ILE A 565 32.50 -4.55 -5.31
N SER A 566 32.16 -5.83 -5.14
CA SER A 566 31.75 -6.40 -3.85
C SER A 566 32.84 -7.33 -3.33
N ILE A 567 33.16 -7.24 -2.05
CA ILE A 567 34.26 -7.96 -1.45
C ILE A 567 33.77 -8.73 -0.24
N ALA A 568 34.12 -10.03 -0.19
CA ALA A 568 33.90 -10.85 1.00
C ALA A 568 35.22 -11.52 1.41
N ARG A 569 35.69 -11.16 2.59
CA ARG A 569 36.73 -11.93 3.29
C ARG A 569 36.02 -12.92 4.22
N LEU A 570 36.18 -14.20 3.93
CA LEU A 570 35.47 -15.27 4.59
C LEU A 570 36.08 -15.58 5.97
N ALA A 571 35.25 -16.04 6.91
CA ALA A 571 35.70 -16.47 8.23
C ALA A 571 36.55 -17.75 8.18
N GLN A 572 36.31 -18.61 7.19
CA GLN A 572 37.04 -19.83 6.89
C GLN A 572 37.16 -20.01 5.37
N PRO A 573 38.25 -20.67 4.89
CA PRO A 573 38.37 -21.01 3.47
C PRO A 573 37.21 -21.86 2.98
N VAL A 574 36.78 -21.62 1.75
CA VAL A 574 35.65 -22.30 1.09
C VAL A 574 36.17 -23.01 -0.16
N ASP A 575 35.75 -24.27 -0.34
CA ASP A 575 35.96 -25.00 -1.57
C ASP A 575 35.24 -24.31 -2.75
N TRP A 576 36.05 -23.76 -3.68
CA TRP A 576 35.55 -23.11 -4.88
C TRP A 576 35.28 -24.06 -6.04
N GLN A 577 35.40 -25.38 -5.77
CA GLN A 577 35.31 -26.46 -6.77
C GLN A 577 36.29 -26.25 -7.95
N SER A 578 37.53 -25.90 -7.61
CA SER A 578 38.60 -25.56 -8.54
C SER A 578 39.90 -26.20 -8.16
N GLU A 579 40.72 -26.58 -9.13
CA GLU A 579 42.10 -27.07 -8.92
C GLU A 579 43.02 -26.02 -8.28
N MET A 580 42.59 -24.75 -8.20
CA MET A 580 43.35 -23.63 -7.64
C MET A 580 43.34 -23.58 -6.11
N GLY A 581 42.63 -24.49 -5.44
CA GLY A 581 42.52 -24.59 -3.99
C GLY A 581 41.36 -23.76 -3.41
N ASP A 582 41.27 -23.79 -2.08
CA ASP A 582 40.24 -23.07 -1.32
C ASP A 582 40.38 -21.56 -1.40
N VAL A 583 39.27 -20.85 -1.26
CA VAL A 583 39.15 -19.40 -1.39
C VAL A 583 38.79 -18.77 -0.05
N GLU A 584 39.54 -17.75 0.37
CA GLU A 584 39.32 -16.95 1.58
C GLU A 584 38.86 -15.52 1.26
N LEU A 585 39.17 -15.02 0.05
CA LEU A 585 38.84 -13.67 -0.40
C LEU A 585 38.11 -13.73 -1.74
N VAL A 586 36.91 -13.21 -1.78
CA VAL A 586 36.10 -13.09 -3.01
C VAL A 586 35.96 -11.63 -3.36
N ILE A 587 36.29 -11.28 -4.60
CA ILE A 587 36.12 -9.92 -5.16
C ILE A 587 35.20 -10.04 -6.37
N MET A 588 33.91 -9.77 -6.18
CA MET A 588 32.91 -9.86 -7.25
C MET A 588 32.81 -8.52 -7.98
N LEU A 589 32.90 -8.57 -9.31
CA LEU A 589 32.78 -7.41 -10.19
C LEU A 589 31.47 -7.51 -11.02
N THR A 590 30.56 -6.58 -10.80
CA THR A 590 29.27 -6.52 -11.51
C THR A 590 29.15 -5.20 -12.25
N LEU A 591 28.92 -5.25 -13.55
CA LEU A 591 28.92 -4.09 -14.44
C LEU A 591 27.60 -3.96 -15.20
N GLY A 592 27.07 -2.73 -15.28
CA GLY A 592 25.87 -2.41 -16.03
C GLY A 592 26.12 -2.53 -17.55
N ALA A 593 25.13 -3.03 -18.29
CA ALA A 593 25.22 -3.21 -19.74
C ALA A 593 25.45 -1.88 -20.47
N ASP A 594 24.86 -0.80 -19.98
CA ASP A 594 24.84 0.53 -20.61
C ASP A 594 25.86 1.52 -20.01
N GLU A 595 26.60 1.12 -18.98
CA GLU A 595 27.64 1.97 -18.41
C GLU A 595 28.93 1.87 -19.22
N GLY A 596 29.45 3.02 -19.66
CA GLY A 596 30.67 3.13 -20.48
C GLY A 596 31.98 2.77 -19.73
N ILE A 597 31.90 2.10 -18.58
CA ILE A 597 33.05 1.66 -17.80
C ILE A 597 33.77 0.55 -18.57
N ASN A 598 35.05 0.78 -18.85
CA ASN A 598 35.89 -0.24 -19.50
C ASN A 598 36.23 -1.35 -18.50
N HIS A 599 35.35 -2.38 -18.46
CA HIS A 599 35.46 -3.54 -17.56
C HIS A 599 36.81 -4.27 -17.69
N VAL A 600 37.39 -4.32 -18.88
CA VAL A 600 38.71 -4.93 -19.12
C VAL A 600 39.80 -4.18 -18.37
N LYS A 601 39.67 -2.84 -18.31
CA LYS A 601 40.63 -2.00 -17.59
C LYS A 601 40.57 -2.25 -16.09
N VAL A 602 39.38 -2.24 -15.50
CA VAL A 602 39.16 -2.48 -14.05
C VAL A 602 39.63 -3.88 -13.66
N PHE A 603 39.21 -4.91 -14.41
CA PHE A 603 39.63 -6.29 -14.18
C PHE A 603 41.15 -6.43 -14.29
N SER A 604 41.80 -5.86 -15.33
CA SER A 604 43.23 -5.94 -15.55
C SER A 604 44.03 -5.23 -14.44
N GLN A 605 43.55 -4.12 -13.93
CA GLN A 605 44.18 -3.43 -12.79
C GLN A 605 44.12 -4.29 -11.54
N LEU A 606 42.93 -4.80 -11.19
CA LEU A 606 42.74 -5.66 -10.03
C LEU A 606 43.60 -6.94 -10.12
N ALA A 607 43.56 -7.62 -11.25
CA ALA A 607 44.32 -8.85 -11.46
C ALA A 607 45.86 -8.60 -11.31
N ARG A 608 46.41 -7.52 -11.88
CA ARG A 608 47.83 -7.15 -11.73
C ARG A 608 48.21 -6.89 -10.28
N LYS A 609 47.36 -6.21 -9.52
CA LYS A 609 47.63 -5.92 -8.10
C LYS A 609 47.56 -7.19 -7.26
N LEU A 610 46.63 -8.09 -7.55
CA LEU A 610 46.54 -9.38 -6.86
C LEU A 610 47.68 -10.35 -7.13
N VAL A 611 48.47 -10.16 -8.17
CA VAL A 611 49.74 -10.89 -8.38
C VAL A 611 50.78 -10.49 -7.33
N ASN A 612 50.74 -9.26 -6.81
CA ASN A 612 51.67 -8.78 -5.79
C ASN A 612 51.41 -9.46 -4.44
N LYS A 613 52.38 -10.20 -3.93
CA LYS A 613 52.26 -10.94 -2.66
C LYS A 613 51.99 -10.02 -1.46
N ASN A 614 52.66 -8.87 -1.38
CA ASN A 614 52.50 -7.95 -0.25
C ASN A 614 51.10 -7.35 -0.22
N PHE A 615 50.57 -6.97 -1.38
CA PHE A 615 49.20 -6.44 -1.48
C PHE A 615 48.13 -7.47 -1.04
N ARG A 616 48.27 -8.73 -1.47
CA ARG A 616 47.36 -9.79 -1.02
C ARG A 616 47.46 -10.00 0.50
N GLN A 617 48.70 -10.03 1.06
CA GLN A 617 48.88 -10.19 2.50
C GLN A 617 48.24 -9.04 3.29
N SER A 618 48.33 -7.81 2.79
CA SER A 618 47.66 -6.66 3.42
C SER A 618 46.13 -6.82 3.40
N LEU A 619 45.53 -7.31 2.29
CA LEU A 619 44.09 -7.58 2.22
C LEU A 619 43.63 -8.69 3.16
N PHE A 620 44.43 -9.78 3.28
CA PHE A 620 44.12 -10.87 4.23
C PHE A 620 44.29 -10.45 5.69
N ALA A 621 45.20 -9.52 5.97
CA ALA A 621 45.48 -9.02 7.32
C ALA A 621 44.52 -7.92 7.77
N ALA A 622 43.76 -7.31 6.86
CA ALA A 622 42.83 -6.25 7.19
C ALA A 622 41.71 -6.79 8.09
N ASN A 623 41.42 -6.11 9.22
CA ASN A 623 40.47 -6.59 10.22
C ASN A 623 39.06 -6.02 10.06
N ASP A 624 38.88 -5.01 9.24
CA ASP A 624 37.60 -4.31 9.01
C ASP A 624 37.46 -3.86 7.56
N ALA A 625 36.24 -3.47 7.21
CA ALA A 625 35.90 -3.04 5.87
C ALA A 625 36.57 -1.72 5.46
N ASP A 626 36.76 -0.79 6.41
CA ASP A 626 37.44 0.49 6.17
C ASP A 626 38.91 0.30 5.75
N SER A 627 39.61 -0.63 6.39
CA SER A 627 40.98 -0.97 6.03
C SER A 627 41.09 -1.57 4.63
N ILE A 628 40.14 -2.42 4.23
CA ILE A 628 40.08 -2.99 2.87
C ILE A 628 39.80 -1.89 1.85
N LEU A 629 38.84 -1.00 2.14
CA LEU A 629 38.50 0.10 1.27
C LEU A 629 39.69 1.01 1.01
N ALA A 630 40.36 1.46 2.07
CA ALA A 630 41.53 2.31 1.98
C ALA A 630 42.69 1.68 1.17
N LEU A 631 42.94 0.36 1.35
CA LEU A 631 43.94 -0.36 0.58
C LEU A 631 43.61 -0.40 -0.93
N LEU A 632 42.37 -0.57 -1.27
CA LEU A 632 41.94 -0.64 -2.66
C LEU A 632 41.90 0.75 -3.32
N GLU A 633 41.43 1.78 -2.63
CA GLU A 633 41.44 3.16 -3.13
C GLU A 633 42.84 3.70 -3.38
N ALA A 634 43.82 3.31 -2.53
CA ALA A 634 45.21 3.70 -2.72
C ALA A 634 45.86 3.06 -3.96
N GLU A 635 45.40 1.89 -4.39
CA GLU A 635 46.03 1.08 -5.41
C GLU A 635 45.27 0.98 -6.73
N LEU A 636 43.97 1.31 -6.72
CA LEU A 636 43.10 1.27 -7.90
C LEU A 636 42.62 2.69 -8.26
N THR A 637 42.84 3.08 -9.51
CA THR A 637 42.33 4.32 -10.09
C THR A 637 41.27 3.98 -11.13
N PHE A 638 40.02 4.34 -10.86
CA PHE A 638 38.88 4.05 -11.70
C PHE A 638 38.49 5.22 -12.62
#